data_127caa03fbed0f3a5043b5fdae275d79
#
_entry.id   127caa03fbed0f3a5043b5fdae275d79
#
_cell.length_a   1.000
_cell.length_b   1.000
_cell.length_c   1.000
_cell.angle_alpha   90.00
_cell.angle_beta   90.00
_cell.angle_gamma   90.00
#
_symmetry.space_group_name_H-M   'P 1'
#
loop_
_entity.id
_entity.type
_entity.pdbx_description
1 polymer ?
#
loop_
_entity_poly.entity_id
_entity_poly.type
_entity_poly.pdbx_seq_one_letter_code
_entity_poly.pdbx_strand_id
1 'polypeptide(L)'
;MMSVQLQKQANAAAAAAASRGDGVAIPAASPTQVTDAITQVAESPALQNRAGDSESPYIQAHQDTPVAWQLLDKDAVALAKSQNKLIFMNIGFKACHYCRLTTQESFRNKNVAALLNSSFIPIIVDREERPDIDSIYMNYIQAVNSAGGWPLNVFLTPELEPVFGGTYWPGPGRSTSSAVEDGEEPLDFLGILKKLQKVWTEQEAKCRKEAQDIVLQLREFAAEGTMGVGSTEKALSGAATGTTVNVSTGVPASTLSAETPTKPATSSPLATDLDVDLDQLEEAYANISRTFDRVSGGFNLSPKFPTPPKLSFLLRLAHLPPEVGDIVGGPEEVEKATHMALATLRALRDGGLRDHIGAGFHRYSVTADWSVPHFEKMIADNALLLGVYLDAWLGQAAKEGRTPTLDDEFADVVLELGDYLGNTGSEIGSSSIRQGSLLATSEASDSYQRKSDKHMREGAFYLWTRREFDATVSSTEEGDLTNGKHDGELYARVAAAYWNVKEHGNIPEEQDPNDEFINQNVLRVVKTPAELNTSFGIAVDEVNQILAQAKKKLRARRDIERVRPDVDEKQVVAYNAMAISALARAGAVLRSTGLDKTRGGTWIKSAEQAARDIKAKLFDQETGKLSRHWFRNQKSSTDALAEDYAFLIEALLDLYEATGDESAHLDWAQQLQDKQIGLFYDHVAAPSGQSIDSEAAKTRSGSGGFYSTVEGAPNVILRLKDGMDTSQPSTNAVSASNLFRLALILNNLESSTNGTKTARQYDYDTLARETIKAFEVEMLQYPFLFTGLLISVVSARLGGQATFADVGQGLGVEDASNIIAREFACKPRGGLRALCIKRKDAVSEGVNVGVSGIIGGVEQLKTGEH
;
A
#
# COMPACT_ATOMS: atom_id res chain seq x y z
N MET A 1 -6.95 -13.75 -22.58
CA MET A 1 -7.55 -15.06 -22.98
C MET A 1 -7.43 -16.11 -21.88
N MET A 2 -6.32 -16.20 -21.19
CA MET A 2 -6.08 -17.22 -20.14
C MET A 2 -6.93 -17.03 -18.87
N SER A 3 -7.16 -15.78 -18.41
CA SER A 3 -8.05 -15.48 -17.27
C SER A 3 -9.50 -15.88 -17.51
N VAL A 4 -9.98 -15.78 -18.75
CA VAL A 4 -11.34 -16.22 -19.14
C VAL A 4 -11.43 -17.75 -19.12
N GLN A 5 -10.34 -18.44 -19.36
CA GLN A 5 -10.28 -19.90 -19.37
C GLN A 5 -10.25 -20.46 -17.94
N LEU A 6 -9.50 -19.82 -17.04
CA LEU A 6 -9.49 -20.12 -15.60
C LEU A 6 -10.84 -19.83 -14.94
N GLN A 7 -11.46 -18.70 -15.26
CA GLN A 7 -12.81 -18.37 -14.77
C GLN A 7 -13.87 -19.31 -15.31
N LYS A 8 -13.77 -19.72 -16.59
CA LYS A 8 -14.65 -20.76 -17.16
C LYS A 8 -14.42 -22.11 -16.51
N GLN A 9 -13.18 -22.48 -16.16
CA GLN A 9 -12.87 -23.75 -15.48
C GLN A 9 -13.34 -23.73 -14.02
N ALA A 10 -13.13 -22.66 -13.27
CA ALA A 10 -13.60 -22.51 -11.90
C ALA A 10 -15.13 -22.41 -11.82
N ASN A 11 -15.75 -21.66 -12.73
CA ASN A 11 -17.21 -21.59 -12.85
C ASN A 11 -17.82 -22.87 -13.44
N ALA A 12 -17.11 -23.59 -14.33
CA ALA A 12 -17.53 -24.88 -14.86
C ALA A 12 -17.45 -25.98 -13.80
N ALA A 13 -16.48 -25.95 -12.90
CA ALA A 13 -16.39 -26.84 -11.75
C ALA A 13 -17.56 -26.63 -10.79
N ALA A 14 -17.92 -25.35 -10.52
CA ALA A 14 -19.08 -24.99 -9.73
C ALA A 14 -20.42 -25.31 -10.45
N ALA A 15 -20.52 -25.11 -11.76
CA ALA A 15 -21.72 -25.34 -12.54
C ALA A 15 -21.89 -26.83 -12.97
N ALA A 16 -20.83 -27.57 -13.25
CA ALA A 16 -20.88 -28.99 -13.55
C ALA A 16 -21.33 -29.86 -12.35
N ALA A 17 -21.11 -29.35 -11.14
CA ALA A 17 -21.67 -29.92 -9.92
C ALA A 17 -23.19 -29.76 -9.81
N ALA A 18 -23.76 -28.78 -10.51
CA ALA A 18 -25.19 -28.48 -10.46
C ALA A 18 -26.03 -29.19 -11.53
N SER A 19 -25.43 -29.75 -12.62
CA SER A 19 -26.15 -30.18 -13.82
C SER A 19 -26.21 -31.69 -14.08
N ARG A 20 -25.70 -32.55 -13.18
CA ARG A 20 -25.80 -34.01 -13.31
C ARG A 20 -26.64 -34.62 -12.19
N GLY A 21 -27.96 -34.44 -12.31
CA GLY A 21 -28.95 -35.27 -11.66
C GLY A 21 -29.45 -36.35 -12.61
N ASP A 22 -28.73 -37.45 -12.79
CA ASP A 22 -29.26 -38.64 -13.40
C ASP A 22 -29.06 -39.81 -12.45
N GLY A 23 -30.20 -40.37 -12.04
CA GLY A 23 -30.29 -41.45 -11.12
C GLY A 23 -29.84 -42.80 -11.72
N VAL A 24 -28.96 -43.46 -10.98
CA VAL A 24 -28.77 -44.90 -11.11
C VAL A 24 -29.21 -45.52 -9.78
N ALA A 25 -30.31 -46.30 -9.87
CA ALA A 25 -30.83 -47.08 -8.76
C ALA A 25 -29.85 -48.23 -8.41
N ILE A 26 -29.40 -48.24 -7.15
CA ILE A 26 -28.69 -49.38 -6.57
C ILE A 26 -29.69 -50.23 -5.79
N PRO A 27 -29.70 -51.56 -5.93
CA PRO A 27 -30.70 -52.42 -5.28
C PRO A 27 -30.48 -52.54 -3.77
N ALA A 28 -31.56 -52.53 -3.03
CA ALA A 28 -31.62 -52.67 -1.58
C ALA A 28 -31.02 -54.01 -1.13
N ALA A 29 -30.00 -53.96 -0.32
CA ALA A 29 -29.54 -55.10 0.49
C ALA A 29 -30.29 -55.15 1.83
N SER A 30 -30.72 -56.35 2.22
CA SER A 30 -31.52 -56.62 3.42
C SER A 30 -30.85 -56.27 4.74
N PRO A 31 -31.63 -55.88 5.78
CA PRO A 31 -31.12 -55.50 7.07
C PRO A 31 -30.98 -56.70 8.00
N THR A 32 -29.81 -57.34 8.03
CA THR A 32 -29.43 -58.21 9.16
C THR A 32 -27.90 -58.31 9.25
N GLN A 33 -27.37 -57.87 10.36
CA GLN A 33 -25.95 -57.90 10.77
C GLN A 33 -25.16 -56.60 10.63
N VAL A 34 -25.60 -55.54 11.34
CA VAL A 34 -24.74 -54.42 11.75
C VAL A 34 -25.21 -53.99 13.15
N THR A 35 -24.99 -54.81 14.17
CA THR A 35 -25.31 -54.45 15.54
C THR A 35 -24.13 -54.60 16.50
N ASP A 36 -22.90 -54.84 16.03
CA ASP A 36 -21.74 -54.97 16.93
C ASP A 36 -20.49 -54.19 16.58
N ALA A 37 -20.60 -53.15 15.73
CA ALA A 37 -19.47 -52.27 15.41
C ALA A 37 -19.71 -50.76 15.70
N ILE A 38 -20.74 -50.45 16.51
CA ILE A 38 -21.00 -49.09 16.99
C ILE A 38 -20.59 -49.00 18.46
N THR A 39 -19.30 -49.21 18.76
CA THR A 39 -18.74 -48.78 20.03
C THR A 39 -17.24 -48.52 19.86
N GLN A 40 -16.90 -47.29 19.77
CA GLN A 40 -15.60 -46.62 19.76
C GLN A 40 -15.25 -45.87 18.49
N VAL A 41 -16.15 -44.98 18.01
CA VAL A 41 -15.67 -43.73 17.46
C VAL A 41 -15.53 -42.81 18.67
N ALA A 42 -14.33 -42.69 19.16
CA ALA A 42 -14.02 -41.65 20.12
C ALA A 42 -14.50 -40.35 19.47
N GLU A 43 -15.48 -39.68 20.08
CA GLU A 43 -15.91 -38.33 19.65
C GLU A 43 -14.65 -37.48 19.65
N SER A 44 -14.22 -37.09 18.44
CA SER A 44 -13.13 -36.10 18.33
C SER A 44 -13.58 -34.90 19.13
N PRO A 45 -12.74 -34.37 20.04
CA PRO A 45 -13.15 -33.26 20.88
C PRO A 45 -13.65 -32.13 19.98
N ALA A 46 -14.81 -31.56 20.35
CA ALA A 46 -15.40 -30.46 19.60
C ALA A 46 -14.37 -29.33 19.42
N LEU A 47 -14.24 -28.83 18.19
CA LEU A 47 -13.37 -27.71 17.88
C LEU A 47 -13.66 -26.53 18.84
N GLN A 48 -12.60 -26.00 19.46
CA GLN A 48 -12.70 -24.84 20.32
C GLN A 48 -12.21 -23.58 19.56
N ASN A 49 -12.81 -22.44 19.87
CA ASN A 49 -12.38 -21.14 19.32
C ASN A 49 -11.05 -20.72 19.99
N ARG A 50 -9.98 -20.65 19.18
CA ARG A 50 -8.62 -20.25 19.60
C ARG A 50 -8.28 -18.80 19.25
N ALA A 51 -9.24 -18.01 18.76
CA ALA A 51 -8.99 -16.62 18.39
C ALA A 51 -8.48 -15.77 19.57
N GLY A 52 -8.86 -16.11 20.80
CA GLY A 52 -8.35 -15.45 22.00
C GLY A 52 -6.88 -15.71 22.31
N ASP A 53 -6.27 -16.76 21.74
CA ASP A 53 -4.86 -17.11 21.93
C ASP A 53 -3.91 -16.29 21.03
N SER A 54 -4.47 -15.55 20.05
CA SER A 54 -3.69 -14.75 19.12
C SER A 54 -3.22 -13.43 19.73
N GLU A 55 -2.11 -12.90 19.22
CA GLU A 55 -1.63 -11.55 19.51
C GLU A 55 -2.30 -10.48 18.65
N SER A 56 -2.97 -10.86 17.54
CA SER A 56 -3.63 -9.93 16.62
C SER A 56 -4.92 -9.35 17.19
N PRO A 57 -5.09 -8.01 17.22
CA PRO A 57 -6.36 -7.37 17.59
C PRO A 57 -7.52 -7.76 16.67
N TYR A 58 -7.24 -8.03 15.38
CA TYR A 58 -8.22 -8.50 14.42
C TYR A 58 -8.71 -9.91 14.78
N ILE A 59 -7.80 -10.84 15.00
CA ILE A 59 -8.14 -12.22 15.33
C ILE A 59 -8.85 -12.27 16.69
N GLN A 60 -8.33 -11.58 17.71
CA GLN A 60 -8.94 -11.50 19.05
C GLN A 60 -10.39 -10.98 19.03
N ALA A 61 -10.74 -10.09 18.10
CA ALA A 61 -12.11 -9.59 17.96
C ALA A 61 -13.13 -10.69 17.62
N HIS A 62 -12.68 -11.88 17.22
CA HIS A 62 -13.52 -13.01 16.89
C HIS A 62 -13.64 -14.07 18.02
N GLN A 63 -12.99 -13.85 19.18
CA GLN A 63 -13.00 -14.80 20.30
C GLN A 63 -14.41 -15.11 20.83
N ASP A 64 -15.34 -14.14 20.76
CA ASP A 64 -16.71 -14.29 21.25
C ASP A 64 -17.69 -14.70 20.15
N THR A 65 -17.23 -15.07 18.96
CA THR A 65 -18.10 -15.62 17.92
C THR A 65 -18.33 -17.12 18.13
N PRO A 66 -19.48 -17.66 17.68
CA PRO A 66 -19.76 -19.09 17.79
C PRO A 66 -18.94 -19.98 16.83
N VAL A 67 -18.17 -19.39 15.91
CA VAL A 67 -17.24 -20.10 15.02
C VAL A 67 -16.01 -20.53 15.81
N ALA A 68 -15.62 -21.79 15.70
CA ALA A 68 -14.46 -22.36 16.38
C ALA A 68 -13.16 -22.06 15.64
N TRP A 69 -12.81 -20.79 15.57
CA TRP A 69 -11.63 -20.29 14.86
C TRP A 69 -10.34 -20.97 15.31
N GLN A 70 -9.55 -21.39 14.35
CA GLN A 70 -8.20 -21.86 14.51
C GLN A 70 -7.20 -20.80 14.04
N LEU A 71 -5.98 -20.85 14.55
CA LEU A 71 -4.85 -20.06 14.06
C LEU A 71 -4.18 -20.79 12.89
N LEU A 72 -3.48 -20.07 12.02
CA LEU A 72 -2.72 -20.69 10.92
C LEU A 72 -1.42 -21.29 11.45
N ASP A 73 -1.52 -22.44 12.10
CA ASP A 73 -0.40 -23.19 12.66
C ASP A 73 -0.36 -24.65 12.18
N LYS A 74 0.64 -25.38 12.64
CA LYS A 74 0.82 -26.80 12.28
C LYS A 74 -0.32 -27.68 12.77
N ASP A 75 -0.92 -27.33 13.90
CA ASP A 75 -1.97 -28.14 14.53
C ASP A 75 -3.27 -28.02 13.74
N ALA A 76 -3.66 -26.84 13.31
CA ALA A 76 -4.84 -26.62 12.46
C ALA A 76 -4.72 -27.33 11.11
N VAL A 77 -3.56 -27.26 10.47
CA VAL A 77 -3.28 -27.95 9.19
C VAL A 77 -3.27 -29.49 9.38
N ALA A 78 -2.65 -29.98 10.46
CA ALA A 78 -2.67 -31.40 10.79
C ALA A 78 -4.09 -31.91 11.07
N LEU A 79 -4.90 -31.09 11.75
CA LEU A 79 -6.31 -31.40 12.01
C LEU A 79 -7.12 -31.50 10.71
N ALA A 80 -6.95 -30.55 9.78
CA ALA A 80 -7.58 -30.59 8.46
C ALA A 80 -7.23 -31.87 7.70
N LYS A 81 -5.96 -32.26 7.72
CA LYS A 81 -5.46 -33.51 7.11
C LYS A 81 -6.06 -34.74 7.76
N SER A 82 -6.06 -34.83 9.09
CA SER A 82 -6.55 -36.01 9.81
C SER A 82 -8.04 -36.22 9.68
N GLN A 83 -8.82 -35.12 9.57
CA GLN A 83 -10.29 -35.17 9.40
C GLN A 83 -10.73 -35.11 7.93
N ASN A 84 -9.81 -34.95 7.00
CA ASN A 84 -10.08 -34.78 5.58
C ASN A 84 -11.14 -33.70 5.28
N LYS A 85 -11.02 -32.53 5.93
CA LYS A 85 -11.94 -31.40 5.78
C LYS A 85 -11.28 -30.27 5.02
N LEU A 86 -12.08 -29.57 4.19
CA LEU A 86 -11.63 -28.30 3.63
C LEU A 86 -11.32 -27.29 4.75
N ILE A 87 -10.28 -26.51 4.54
CA ILE A 87 -9.99 -25.34 5.36
C ILE A 87 -10.83 -24.18 4.81
N PHE A 88 -11.55 -23.49 5.68
CA PHE A 88 -12.10 -22.16 5.39
C PHE A 88 -11.16 -21.13 5.99
N MET A 89 -10.45 -20.39 5.18
CA MET A 89 -9.54 -19.34 5.60
C MET A 89 -10.15 -17.96 5.35
N ASN A 90 -10.30 -17.19 6.44
CA ASN A 90 -10.70 -15.79 6.38
C ASN A 90 -9.48 -14.92 6.63
N ILE A 91 -9.15 -14.02 5.70
CA ILE A 91 -8.05 -13.07 5.79
C ILE A 91 -8.62 -11.66 5.81
N GLY A 92 -8.23 -10.87 6.80
CA GLY A 92 -8.73 -9.51 6.97
C GLY A 92 -7.82 -8.67 7.85
N PHE A 93 -8.33 -7.53 8.32
CA PHE A 93 -7.62 -6.62 9.22
C PHE A 93 -8.62 -5.80 10.07
N LYS A 94 -8.14 -5.23 11.17
CA LYS A 94 -9.00 -4.62 12.21
C LYS A 94 -9.80 -3.41 11.71
N ALA A 95 -9.21 -2.57 10.86
CA ALA A 95 -9.86 -1.35 10.38
C ALA A 95 -10.95 -1.57 9.32
N CYS A 96 -11.01 -2.76 8.72
CA CYS A 96 -11.83 -3.11 7.56
C CYS A 96 -13.33 -3.14 7.88
N HIS A 97 -14.11 -2.31 7.21
CA HIS A 97 -15.57 -2.26 7.33
C HIS A 97 -16.24 -3.59 6.96
N TYR A 98 -15.97 -4.13 5.76
CA TYR A 98 -16.59 -5.36 5.30
C TYR A 98 -16.16 -6.61 6.11
N CYS A 99 -14.97 -6.59 6.73
CA CYS A 99 -14.57 -7.66 7.64
C CYS A 99 -15.44 -7.64 8.90
N ARG A 100 -15.71 -6.46 9.45
CA ARG A 100 -16.65 -6.29 10.57
C ARG A 100 -18.07 -6.70 10.18
N LEU A 101 -18.54 -6.27 9.01
CA LEU A 101 -19.87 -6.58 8.52
C LEU A 101 -20.04 -8.10 8.35
N THR A 102 -19.05 -8.79 7.74
CA THR A 102 -19.05 -10.26 7.64
C THR A 102 -19.13 -10.93 9.01
N THR A 103 -18.43 -10.40 9.99
CA THR A 103 -18.48 -10.91 11.37
C THR A 103 -19.88 -10.78 11.97
N GLN A 104 -20.53 -9.65 11.78
CA GLN A 104 -21.87 -9.41 12.31
C GLN A 104 -22.96 -10.25 11.63
N GLU A 105 -22.92 -10.36 10.31
CA GLU A 105 -23.96 -11.01 9.52
C GLU A 105 -23.78 -12.53 9.44
N SER A 106 -22.52 -12.98 9.29
CA SER A 106 -22.21 -14.38 9.02
C SER A 106 -21.57 -15.09 10.22
N PHE A 107 -20.51 -14.57 10.82
CA PHE A 107 -19.77 -15.34 11.84
C PHE A 107 -20.48 -15.37 13.21
N ARG A 108 -21.38 -14.42 13.50
CA ARG A 108 -22.28 -14.46 14.67
C ARG A 108 -23.55 -15.28 14.43
N ASN A 109 -23.81 -15.71 13.19
CA ASN A 109 -24.97 -16.53 12.86
C ASN A 109 -24.75 -17.97 13.28
N LYS A 110 -25.65 -18.53 14.11
CA LYS A 110 -25.55 -19.88 14.66
C LYS A 110 -25.56 -20.98 13.59
N ASN A 111 -26.31 -20.79 12.49
CA ASN A 111 -26.40 -21.81 11.42
C ASN A 111 -25.12 -21.84 10.59
N VAL A 112 -24.53 -20.66 10.31
CA VAL A 112 -23.22 -20.55 9.66
C VAL A 112 -22.15 -21.20 10.53
N ALA A 113 -22.09 -20.84 11.80
CA ALA A 113 -21.11 -21.38 12.74
C ALA A 113 -21.24 -22.90 12.90
N ALA A 114 -22.45 -23.43 13.01
CA ALA A 114 -22.67 -24.86 13.12
C ALA A 114 -22.12 -25.61 11.89
N LEU A 115 -22.34 -25.07 10.68
CA LEU A 115 -21.86 -25.70 9.45
C LEU A 115 -20.33 -25.56 9.31
N LEU A 116 -19.76 -24.38 9.62
CA LEU A 116 -18.32 -24.19 9.62
C LEU A 116 -17.61 -25.15 10.59
N ASN A 117 -18.08 -25.23 11.83
CA ASN A 117 -17.45 -26.06 12.85
C ASN A 117 -17.57 -27.57 12.57
N SER A 118 -18.67 -28.01 11.94
CA SER A 118 -18.87 -29.45 11.66
C SER A 118 -18.16 -29.92 10.40
N SER A 119 -18.12 -29.10 9.35
CA SER A 119 -17.76 -29.56 8.01
C SER A 119 -16.47 -28.96 7.46
N PHE A 120 -15.93 -27.93 8.12
CA PHE A 120 -14.71 -27.25 7.73
C PHE A 120 -13.75 -27.12 8.93
N ILE A 121 -12.51 -26.71 8.66
CA ILE A 121 -11.59 -26.20 9.66
C ILE A 121 -11.48 -24.67 9.43
N PRO A 122 -12.18 -23.85 10.25
CA PRO A 122 -12.16 -22.41 10.09
C PRO A 122 -10.84 -21.83 10.62
N ILE A 123 -10.06 -21.19 9.76
CA ILE A 123 -8.80 -20.50 10.10
C ILE A 123 -9.00 -19.01 9.84
N ILE A 124 -8.51 -18.18 10.78
CA ILE A 124 -8.51 -16.73 10.65
C ILE A 124 -7.09 -16.20 10.60
N VAL A 125 -6.83 -15.25 9.69
CA VAL A 125 -5.51 -14.68 9.42
C VAL A 125 -5.60 -13.16 9.40
N ASP A 126 -4.68 -12.49 10.09
CA ASP A 126 -4.47 -11.05 9.97
C ASP A 126 -3.48 -10.79 8.84
N ARG A 127 -3.93 -10.05 7.79
CA ARG A 127 -3.09 -9.72 6.65
C ARG A 127 -1.89 -8.83 6.99
N GLU A 128 -1.98 -8.05 8.08
CA GLU A 128 -0.89 -7.19 8.51
C GLU A 128 0.22 -7.98 9.21
N GLU A 129 -0.13 -9.13 9.82
CA GLU A 129 0.85 -10.07 10.37
C GLU A 129 1.41 -11.00 9.30
N ARG A 130 0.56 -11.44 8.35
CA ARG A 130 0.90 -12.42 7.31
C ARG A 130 0.56 -11.91 5.91
N PRO A 131 1.20 -10.79 5.46
CA PRO A 131 1.02 -10.29 4.09
C PRO A 131 1.52 -11.28 3.02
N ASP A 132 2.42 -12.17 3.36
CA ASP A 132 2.90 -13.26 2.50
C ASP A 132 1.76 -14.25 2.15
N ILE A 133 0.94 -14.61 3.12
CA ILE A 133 -0.24 -15.47 2.93
C ILE A 133 -1.34 -14.71 2.18
N ASP A 134 -1.60 -13.46 2.58
CA ASP A 134 -2.56 -12.59 1.93
C ASP A 134 -2.26 -12.44 0.43
N SER A 135 -1.01 -12.17 0.06
CA SER A 135 -0.60 -12.00 -1.33
C SER A 135 -0.82 -13.24 -2.19
N ILE A 136 -0.54 -14.44 -1.67
CA ILE A 136 -0.74 -15.69 -2.41
C ILE A 136 -2.22 -15.86 -2.79
N TYR A 137 -3.12 -15.75 -1.81
CA TYR A 137 -4.53 -15.99 -2.04
C TYR A 137 -5.24 -14.79 -2.68
N MET A 138 -4.74 -13.56 -2.49
CA MET A 138 -5.21 -12.40 -3.22
C MET A 138 -4.93 -12.54 -4.73
N ASN A 139 -3.72 -12.96 -5.11
CA ASN A 139 -3.38 -13.24 -6.52
C ASN A 139 -4.28 -14.32 -7.12
N TYR A 140 -4.56 -15.39 -6.36
CA TYR A 140 -5.51 -16.41 -6.78
C TYR A 140 -6.91 -15.82 -7.04
N ILE A 141 -7.45 -15.06 -6.10
CA ILE A 141 -8.79 -14.46 -6.24
C ILE A 141 -8.84 -13.47 -7.39
N GLN A 142 -7.83 -12.65 -7.56
CA GLN A 142 -7.75 -11.70 -8.68
C GLN A 142 -7.68 -12.42 -10.03
N ALA A 143 -6.95 -13.52 -10.12
CA ALA A 143 -6.88 -14.33 -11.33
C ALA A 143 -8.24 -14.97 -11.69
N VAL A 144 -9.02 -15.41 -10.68
CA VAL A 144 -10.29 -16.09 -10.89
C VAL A 144 -11.45 -15.09 -11.05
N ASN A 145 -11.53 -14.06 -10.21
CA ASN A 145 -12.67 -13.15 -10.15
C ASN A 145 -12.42 -11.80 -10.84
N SER A 146 -11.20 -11.56 -11.34
CA SER A 146 -10.78 -10.27 -11.93
C SER A 146 -10.85 -9.08 -10.96
N ALA A 147 -11.12 -9.32 -9.68
CA ALA A 147 -11.19 -8.34 -8.60
C ALA A 147 -10.79 -8.99 -7.29
N GLY A 148 -10.18 -8.22 -6.39
CA GLY A 148 -9.79 -8.66 -5.06
C GLY A 148 -10.20 -7.64 -4.01
N GLY A 149 -10.09 -8.00 -2.73
CA GLY A 149 -10.43 -7.12 -1.61
C GLY A 149 -10.63 -7.92 -0.32
N TRP A 150 -10.86 -7.22 0.77
CA TRP A 150 -11.08 -7.79 2.10
C TRP A 150 -12.52 -7.57 2.58
N PRO A 151 -13.07 -8.57 3.36
CA PRO A 151 -12.39 -9.81 3.76
C PRO A 151 -12.10 -10.70 2.56
N LEU A 152 -10.94 -11.37 2.58
CA LEU A 152 -10.62 -12.39 1.60
C LEU A 152 -10.99 -13.75 2.19
N ASN A 153 -11.94 -14.44 1.56
CA ASN A 153 -12.47 -15.72 2.01
C ASN A 153 -12.07 -16.81 1.02
N VAL A 154 -11.26 -17.77 1.47
CA VAL A 154 -10.79 -18.85 0.60
C VAL A 154 -11.06 -20.23 1.22
N PHE A 155 -11.43 -21.17 0.37
CA PHE A 155 -11.59 -22.57 0.72
C PHE A 155 -10.42 -23.35 0.13
N LEU A 156 -9.71 -24.07 0.99
CA LEU A 156 -8.48 -24.75 0.66
C LEU A 156 -8.59 -26.25 0.94
N THR A 157 -7.83 -27.05 0.17
CA THR A 157 -7.55 -28.42 0.57
C THR A 157 -6.77 -28.47 1.89
N PRO A 158 -6.69 -29.62 2.58
CA PRO A 158 -5.82 -29.79 3.74
C PRO A 158 -4.34 -29.48 3.47
N GLU A 159 -3.92 -29.45 2.20
CA GLU A 159 -2.57 -29.10 1.74
C GLU A 159 -2.40 -27.58 1.48
N LEU A 160 -3.40 -26.77 1.82
CA LEU A 160 -3.47 -25.31 1.61
C LEU A 160 -3.59 -24.89 0.11
N GLU A 161 -4.01 -25.79 -0.76
CA GLU A 161 -4.22 -25.53 -2.18
C GLU A 161 -5.62 -24.94 -2.40
N PRO A 162 -5.79 -23.84 -3.17
CA PRO A 162 -7.07 -23.14 -3.31
C PRO A 162 -8.07 -23.93 -4.17
N VAL A 163 -9.30 -24.05 -3.66
CA VAL A 163 -10.44 -24.70 -4.32
C VAL A 163 -11.46 -23.65 -4.80
N PHE A 164 -11.79 -22.71 -3.94
CA PHE A 164 -12.80 -21.67 -4.20
C PHE A 164 -12.52 -20.45 -3.31
N GLY A 165 -12.99 -19.27 -3.74
CA GLY A 165 -12.87 -18.09 -2.91
C GLY A 165 -13.54 -16.85 -3.49
N GLY A 166 -13.55 -15.81 -2.69
CA GLY A 166 -14.09 -14.51 -3.01
C GLY A 166 -13.84 -13.51 -1.89
N THR A 167 -14.47 -12.36 -2.01
CA THR A 167 -14.38 -11.31 -1.01
C THR A 167 -15.59 -11.34 -0.06
N TYR A 168 -16.28 -10.24 0.13
CA TYR A 168 -17.49 -10.20 0.95
C TYR A 168 -18.65 -10.96 0.31
N TRP A 169 -19.34 -11.79 1.10
CA TRP A 169 -20.61 -12.38 0.77
C TRP A 169 -21.67 -11.99 1.80
N PRO A 170 -22.89 -11.61 1.37
CA PRO A 170 -23.97 -11.28 2.28
C PRO A 170 -24.28 -12.40 3.27
N GLY A 171 -24.63 -12.04 4.48
CA GLY A 171 -25.09 -12.99 5.49
C GLY A 171 -26.47 -13.57 5.18
N PRO A 172 -26.86 -14.67 5.85
CA PRO A 172 -28.15 -15.34 5.62
C PRO A 172 -29.35 -14.41 5.77
N GLY A 173 -30.23 -14.41 4.73
CA GLY A 173 -31.45 -13.60 4.72
C GLY A 173 -31.30 -12.16 4.28
N ARG A 174 -30.11 -11.71 3.89
CA ARG A 174 -29.90 -10.44 3.19
C ARG A 174 -29.81 -10.71 1.70
N SER A 175 -30.91 -10.55 1.01
CA SER A 175 -30.97 -10.56 -0.46
C SER A 175 -30.46 -9.22 -0.98
N THR A 176 -29.42 -9.22 -1.80
CA THR A 176 -29.08 -8.06 -2.61
C THR A 176 -30.11 -7.96 -3.72
N SER A 177 -30.85 -6.87 -3.77
CA SER A 177 -31.93 -6.59 -4.71
C SER A 177 -31.50 -6.39 -6.17
N SER A 178 -30.28 -6.74 -6.54
CA SER A 178 -29.85 -6.78 -7.93
C SER A 178 -30.28 -8.08 -8.57
N ALA A 179 -31.37 -8.03 -9.31
CA ALA A 179 -31.83 -9.12 -10.18
C ALA A 179 -30.69 -9.54 -11.11
N VAL A 180 -30.25 -10.79 -10.99
CA VAL A 180 -29.35 -11.38 -11.98
C VAL A 180 -30.21 -11.74 -13.20
N GLU A 181 -29.81 -11.34 -14.39
CA GLU A 181 -30.53 -11.54 -15.64
C GLU A 181 -30.83 -13.00 -16.00
N ASP A 182 -30.23 -13.98 -15.29
CA ASP A 182 -30.37 -15.41 -15.54
C ASP A 182 -31.27 -16.17 -14.54
N GLY A 183 -31.98 -15.49 -13.64
CA GLY A 183 -33.02 -16.12 -12.79
C GLY A 183 -32.48 -17.01 -11.65
N GLU A 184 -31.19 -17.09 -11.40
CA GLU A 184 -30.65 -17.75 -10.21
C GLU A 184 -30.43 -16.68 -9.10
N GLU A 185 -31.02 -16.91 -7.92
CA GLU A 185 -30.77 -16.07 -6.75
C GLU A 185 -29.30 -16.15 -6.36
N PRO A 186 -28.61 -15.00 -6.10
CA PRO A 186 -27.25 -15.00 -5.59
C PRO A 186 -27.19 -15.76 -4.26
N LEU A 187 -26.25 -16.69 -4.15
CA LEU A 187 -26.06 -17.48 -2.95
C LEU A 187 -25.54 -16.60 -1.81
N ASP A 188 -26.25 -16.60 -0.67
CA ASP A 188 -25.70 -16.09 0.57
C ASP A 188 -24.54 -16.98 1.09
N PHE A 189 -23.83 -16.51 2.10
CA PHE A 189 -22.66 -17.24 2.62
C PHE A 189 -23.03 -18.66 3.10
N LEU A 190 -24.21 -18.84 3.71
CA LEU A 190 -24.66 -20.16 4.14
C LEU A 190 -24.94 -21.10 2.95
N GLY A 191 -25.48 -20.58 1.86
CA GLY A 191 -25.70 -21.33 0.61
C GLY A 191 -24.37 -21.77 -0.01
N ILE A 192 -23.35 -20.89 -0.02
CA ILE A 192 -22.00 -21.24 -0.48
C ILE A 192 -21.42 -22.38 0.35
N LEU A 193 -21.48 -22.29 1.69
CA LEU A 193 -20.97 -23.34 2.57
C LEU A 193 -21.63 -24.70 2.30
N LYS A 194 -22.96 -24.75 2.15
CA LYS A 194 -23.71 -25.99 1.84
C LYS A 194 -23.27 -26.58 0.50
N LYS A 195 -23.12 -25.74 -0.51
CA LYS A 195 -22.69 -26.17 -1.85
C LYS A 195 -21.28 -26.76 -1.82
N LEU A 196 -20.34 -26.08 -1.13
CA LEU A 196 -18.96 -26.57 -1.03
C LEU A 196 -18.82 -27.84 -0.21
N GLN A 197 -19.58 -27.98 0.89
CA GLN A 197 -19.66 -29.23 1.66
C GLN A 197 -20.07 -30.39 0.76
N LYS A 198 -21.14 -30.21 -0.02
CA LYS A 198 -21.64 -31.23 -0.94
C LYS A 198 -20.61 -31.61 -2.00
N VAL A 199 -20.01 -30.59 -2.65
CA VAL A 199 -18.99 -30.81 -3.69
C VAL A 199 -17.79 -31.57 -3.13
N TRP A 200 -17.28 -31.18 -1.95
CA TRP A 200 -16.16 -31.87 -1.31
C TRP A 200 -16.49 -33.33 -0.99
N THR A 201 -17.71 -33.61 -0.48
CA THR A 201 -18.13 -34.98 -0.14
C THR A 201 -18.31 -35.85 -1.39
N GLU A 202 -18.83 -35.31 -2.49
CA GLU A 202 -19.19 -36.08 -3.68
C GLU A 202 -18.06 -36.15 -4.72
N GLN A 203 -17.15 -35.16 -4.77
CA GLN A 203 -16.17 -34.98 -5.83
C GLN A 203 -14.75 -34.64 -5.31
N GLU A 204 -14.37 -35.13 -4.14
CA GLU A 204 -13.08 -34.78 -3.50
C GLU A 204 -11.86 -34.94 -4.42
N ALA A 205 -11.74 -36.11 -5.08
CA ALA A 205 -10.57 -36.40 -5.94
C ALA A 205 -10.45 -35.40 -7.10
N LYS A 206 -11.59 -34.95 -7.64
CA LYS A 206 -11.61 -33.92 -8.69
C LYS A 206 -11.19 -32.56 -8.14
N CYS A 207 -11.73 -32.17 -6.98
CA CYS A 207 -11.37 -30.89 -6.32
C CYS A 207 -9.86 -30.82 -6.01
N ARG A 208 -9.27 -31.90 -5.50
CA ARG A 208 -7.84 -31.96 -5.22
C ARG A 208 -6.98 -31.79 -6.49
N LYS A 209 -7.37 -32.48 -7.57
CA LYS A 209 -6.67 -32.34 -8.83
C LYS A 209 -6.74 -30.92 -9.38
N GLU A 210 -7.92 -30.31 -9.40
CA GLU A 210 -8.11 -28.93 -9.85
C GLU A 210 -7.33 -27.94 -8.98
N ALA A 211 -7.30 -28.13 -7.65
CA ALA A 211 -6.51 -27.29 -6.75
C ALA A 211 -5.01 -27.39 -7.00
N GLN A 212 -4.49 -28.61 -7.28
CA GLN A 212 -3.10 -28.82 -7.67
C GLN A 212 -2.77 -28.14 -9.01
N ASP A 213 -3.65 -28.28 -10.00
CA ASP A 213 -3.49 -27.62 -11.30
C ASP A 213 -3.46 -26.09 -11.16
N ILE A 214 -4.29 -25.52 -10.26
CA ILE A 214 -4.27 -24.09 -9.93
C ILE A 214 -2.92 -23.68 -9.32
N VAL A 215 -2.39 -24.44 -8.36
CA VAL A 215 -1.09 -24.13 -7.73
C VAL A 215 0.04 -24.20 -8.75
N LEU A 216 0.00 -25.14 -9.68
CA LEU A 216 0.99 -25.22 -10.78
C LEU A 216 0.92 -23.96 -11.65
N GLN A 217 -0.27 -23.53 -12.06
CA GLN A 217 -0.46 -22.30 -12.83
C GLN A 217 0.01 -21.05 -12.05
N LEU A 218 -0.30 -20.96 -10.76
CA LEU A 218 0.18 -19.85 -9.92
C LEU A 218 1.72 -19.83 -9.82
N ARG A 219 2.36 -21.00 -9.79
CA ARG A 219 3.83 -21.11 -9.83
C ARG A 219 4.42 -20.69 -11.17
N GLU A 220 3.78 -21.07 -12.26
CA GLU A 220 4.17 -20.65 -13.63
C GLU A 220 4.06 -19.14 -13.75
N PHE A 221 2.93 -18.54 -13.35
CA PHE A 221 2.76 -17.08 -13.34
C PHE A 221 3.77 -16.35 -12.44
N ALA A 222 4.09 -16.92 -11.27
CA ALA A 222 5.12 -16.35 -10.40
C ALA A 222 6.52 -16.44 -11.00
N ALA A 223 6.82 -17.51 -11.76
CA ALA A 223 8.11 -17.71 -12.43
C ALA A 223 8.24 -16.85 -13.68
N GLU A 224 7.13 -16.60 -14.38
CA GLU A 224 7.06 -15.70 -15.54
C GLU A 224 6.92 -14.22 -15.13
N GLY A 225 6.78 -13.92 -13.83
CA GLY A 225 6.60 -12.58 -13.28
C GLY A 225 5.26 -11.89 -13.58
N THR A 226 4.30 -12.62 -14.18
CA THR A 226 3.00 -12.05 -14.60
C THR A 226 1.93 -12.09 -13.52
N MET A 227 2.27 -12.49 -12.30
CA MET A 227 1.34 -12.62 -11.20
C MET A 227 0.77 -11.26 -10.77
N GLY A 228 -0.56 -11.13 -10.80
CA GLY A 228 -1.25 -9.87 -10.46
C GLY A 228 -1.47 -8.93 -11.64
N VAL A 229 -0.75 -9.06 -12.75
CA VAL A 229 -0.86 -8.16 -13.91
C VAL A 229 -2.22 -8.28 -14.59
N GLY A 230 -2.73 -9.49 -14.79
CA GLY A 230 -3.99 -9.73 -15.50
C GLY A 230 -5.24 -9.14 -14.81
N SER A 231 -5.20 -8.95 -13.50
CA SER A 231 -6.29 -8.33 -12.73
C SER A 231 -6.29 -6.80 -12.84
N THR A 232 -5.11 -6.21 -12.91
CA THR A 232 -4.94 -4.76 -13.01
C THR A 232 -5.35 -4.25 -14.39
N GLU A 233 -5.06 -4.99 -15.47
CA GLU A 233 -5.47 -4.64 -16.83
C GLU A 233 -7.00 -4.66 -16.99
N LYS A 234 -7.71 -5.61 -16.36
CA LYS A 234 -9.18 -5.66 -16.38
C LYS A 234 -9.82 -4.63 -15.46
N ALA A 235 -9.24 -4.34 -14.31
CA ALA A 235 -9.70 -3.24 -13.46
C ALA A 235 -9.54 -1.88 -14.16
N LEU A 236 -8.52 -1.74 -15.01
CA LEU A 236 -8.29 -0.55 -15.83
C LEU A 236 -9.25 -0.48 -17.03
N SER A 237 -9.68 -1.62 -17.60
CA SER A 237 -10.56 -1.69 -18.76
C SER A 237 -12.05 -1.92 -18.42
N GLY A 238 -12.36 -2.42 -17.23
CA GLY A 238 -13.67 -2.93 -16.84
C GLY A 238 -14.58 -1.96 -16.09
N ALA A 239 -14.14 -0.71 -15.85
CA ALA A 239 -14.99 0.33 -15.22
C ALA A 239 -15.92 1.05 -16.21
N ALA A 240 -15.95 0.64 -17.47
CA ALA A 240 -16.88 1.17 -18.44
C ALA A 240 -17.77 0.04 -19.01
N THR A 241 -19.04 0.13 -18.66
CA THR A 241 -20.18 -0.58 -19.22
C THR A 241 -20.54 -1.96 -18.66
N GLY A 242 -21.52 -1.96 -17.77
CA GLY A 242 -22.53 -3.02 -17.78
C GLY A 242 -23.32 -2.95 -19.08
N THR A 243 -22.83 -3.62 -20.11
CA THR A 243 -23.60 -4.02 -21.29
C THR A 243 -22.80 -5.08 -22.04
N THR A 244 -23.30 -6.29 -22.00
CA THR A 244 -22.83 -7.40 -22.81
C THR A 244 -23.10 -7.11 -24.27
N VAL A 245 -22.05 -6.86 -25.04
CA VAL A 245 -22.11 -6.91 -26.51
C VAL A 245 -21.30 -8.12 -26.98
N ASN A 246 -22.01 -9.16 -27.39
CA ASN A 246 -21.46 -10.24 -28.19
C ASN A 246 -21.00 -9.66 -29.53
N VAL A 247 -19.70 -9.56 -29.76
CA VAL A 247 -19.15 -9.37 -31.11
C VAL A 247 -18.30 -10.58 -31.46
N SER A 248 -18.92 -11.46 -32.23
CA SER A 248 -18.27 -12.47 -33.06
C SER A 248 -17.66 -11.75 -34.24
N THR A 249 -16.34 -11.65 -34.33
CA THR A 249 -15.65 -11.42 -35.59
C THR A 249 -14.42 -12.29 -35.65
N GLY A 250 -14.54 -13.31 -36.51
CA GLY A 250 -13.41 -14.13 -36.92
C GLY A 250 -12.46 -13.31 -37.80
N VAL A 251 -11.18 -13.34 -37.47
CA VAL A 251 -10.08 -13.03 -38.39
C VAL A 251 -9.11 -14.20 -38.35
N PRO A 252 -8.68 -14.73 -39.50
CA PRO A 252 -7.88 -15.94 -39.57
C PRO A 252 -6.44 -15.67 -39.16
N ALA A 253 -5.89 -16.63 -38.41
CA ALA A 253 -4.46 -16.69 -38.09
C ALA A 253 -3.62 -16.86 -39.36
N SER A 254 -2.82 -15.86 -39.70
CA SER A 254 -1.73 -16.02 -40.64
C SER A 254 -0.48 -16.48 -39.93
N THR A 255 -0.03 -17.66 -40.34
CA THR A 255 1.25 -18.27 -40.00
C THR A 255 2.41 -17.34 -40.31
N LEU A 256 3.16 -16.94 -39.29
CA LEU A 256 4.50 -16.41 -39.43
C LEU A 256 5.50 -17.47 -38.95
N SER A 257 6.25 -17.99 -39.90
CA SER A 257 7.37 -18.91 -39.70
C SER A 257 8.50 -18.23 -38.94
N ALA A 258 8.94 -18.86 -37.86
CA ALA A 258 10.14 -18.48 -37.12
C ALA A 258 11.38 -18.81 -37.96
N GLU A 259 12.06 -17.80 -38.47
CA GLU A 259 13.46 -17.93 -38.87
C GLU A 259 14.37 -17.48 -37.73
N THR A 260 15.09 -18.42 -37.18
CA THR A 260 16.17 -18.23 -36.21
C THR A 260 17.39 -17.61 -36.89
N PRO A 261 17.89 -16.44 -36.51
CA PRO A 261 19.22 -16.01 -36.87
C PRO A 261 20.22 -16.53 -35.87
N THR A 262 20.98 -17.54 -36.28
CA THR A 262 22.23 -17.93 -35.63
C THR A 262 23.27 -16.83 -35.80
N LYS A 263 23.64 -16.16 -34.72
CA LYS A 263 24.80 -15.28 -34.62
C LYS A 263 25.85 -15.93 -33.72
N PRO A 264 27.13 -15.91 -34.13
CA PRO A 264 28.18 -16.61 -33.39
C PRO A 264 28.49 -15.92 -32.07
N ALA A 265 28.58 -16.73 -31.02
CA ALA A 265 28.99 -16.32 -29.70
C ALA A 265 30.45 -15.84 -29.74
N THR A 266 30.64 -14.54 -29.45
CA THR A 266 31.91 -14.04 -28.91
C THR A 266 31.64 -13.58 -27.49
N SER A 267 32.12 -14.38 -26.58
CA SER A 267 32.06 -14.24 -25.15
C SER A 267 32.82 -13.02 -24.66
N SER A 268 32.13 -12.18 -23.87
CA SER A 268 32.72 -11.48 -22.73
C SER A 268 31.69 -11.51 -21.58
N PRO A 269 32.10 -12.01 -20.42
CA PRO A 269 31.18 -12.19 -19.31
C PRO A 269 31.14 -10.92 -18.42
N LEU A 270 30.28 -10.02 -18.74
CA LEU A 270 29.73 -9.05 -17.77
C LEU A 270 28.22 -9.09 -17.90
N ALA A 271 27.65 -9.99 -17.12
CA ALA A 271 26.20 -10.27 -17.09
C ALA A 271 25.39 -9.16 -16.38
N THR A 272 25.66 -7.89 -16.69
CA THR A 272 24.96 -6.75 -16.11
C THR A 272 24.29 -5.88 -17.17
N ASP A 273 24.14 -6.40 -18.39
CA ASP A 273 23.42 -5.67 -19.42
C ASP A 273 21.91 -5.91 -19.21
N LEU A 274 21.18 -4.83 -18.93
CA LEU A 274 19.72 -4.84 -18.79
C LEU A 274 19.11 -4.72 -20.18
N ASP A 275 18.07 -5.49 -20.50
CA ASP A 275 17.28 -5.33 -21.73
C ASP A 275 16.28 -4.17 -21.60
N VAL A 276 15.81 -3.90 -20.36
CA VAL A 276 14.99 -2.71 -20.06
C VAL A 276 15.75 -1.43 -20.31
N ASP A 277 15.19 -0.55 -21.13
CA ASP A 277 15.77 0.75 -21.47
C ASP A 277 14.92 1.93 -20.94
N LEU A 278 15.45 3.15 -21.13
CA LEU A 278 14.77 4.39 -20.70
C LEU A 278 13.49 4.66 -21.48
N ASP A 279 13.29 4.06 -22.65
CA ASP A 279 12.06 4.15 -23.46
C ASP A 279 10.83 3.63 -22.67
N GLN A 280 11.03 2.75 -21.68
CA GLN A 280 9.95 2.28 -20.82
C GLN A 280 9.37 3.38 -19.92
N LEU A 281 10.08 4.49 -19.71
CA LEU A 281 9.55 5.68 -19.03
C LEU A 281 8.44 6.35 -19.86
N GLU A 282 8.64 6.45 -21.19
CA GLU A 282 7.62 6.97 -22.10
C GLU A 282 6.37 6.10 -22.08
N GLU A 283 6.53 4.77 -22.21
CA GLU A 283 5.40 3.83 -22.18
C GLU A 283 4.66 3.86 -20.83
N ALA A 284 5.38 3.90 -19.70
CA ALA A 284 4.78 4.03 -18.37
C ALA A 284 3.96 5.32 -18.27
N TYR A 285 4.56 6.44 -18.65
CA TYR A 285 3.90 7.75 -18.66
C TYR A 285 2.65 7.76 -19.56
N ALA A 286 2.77 7.26 -20.80
CA ALA A 286 1.67 7.22 -21.75
C ALA A 286 0.49 6.37 -21.23
N ASN A 287 0.77 5.23 -20.60
CA ASN A 287 -0.24 4.38 -19.98
C ASN A 287 -0.92 5.07 -18.78
N ILE A 288 -0.14 5.68 -17.90
CA ILE A 288 -0.66 6.44 -16.74
C ILE A 288 -1.51 7.62 -17.22
N SER A 289 -1.03 8.38 -18.21
CA SER A 289 -1.74 9.55 -18.78
C SER A 289 -3.09 9.19 -19.39
N ARG A 290 -3.21 8.01 -20.02
CA ARG A 290 -4.50 7.54 -20.57
C ARG A 290 -5.56 7.25 -19.52
N THR A 291 -5.16 6.89 -18.31
CA THR A 291 -6.08 6.58 -17.19
C THR A 291 -6.41 7.80 -16.33
N PHE A 292 -5.80 8.95 -16.62
CA PHE A 292 -5.99 10.16 -15.82
C PHE A 292 -7.40 10.74 -16.00
N ASP A 293 -8.10 10.95 -14.89
CA ASP A 293 -9.39 11.62 -14.86
C ASP A 293 -9.19 13.15 -14.91
N ARG A 294 -9.48 13.72 -16.08
CA ARG A 294 -9.31 15.17 -16.33
C ARG A 294 -10.32 16.05 -15.60
N VAL A 295 -11.41 15.46 -15.09
CA VAL A 295 -12.48 16.20 -14.40
C VAL A 295 -12.19 16.26 -12.90
N SER A 296 -11.93 15.08 -12.29
CA SER A 296 -11.82 14.94 -10.84
C SER A 296 -10.40 14.69 -10.36
N GLY A 297 -9.44 14.58 -11.25
CA GLY A 297 -8.08 14.17 -10.90
C GLY A 297 -8.02 12.69 -10.50
N GLY A 298 -6.81 12.18 -10.32
CA GLY A 298 -6.56 10.77 -10.04
C GLY A 298 -6.62 9.88 -11.26
N PHE A 299 -6.47 8.58 -11.03
CA PHE A 299 -6.37 7.58 -12.09
C PHE A 299 -7.50 6.59 -11.96
N ASN A 300 -8.06 6.17 -13.11
CA ASN A 300 -9.26 5.34 -13.19
C ASN A 300 -10.53 6.01 -12.63
N LEU A 301 -11.66 5.28 -12.67
CA LEU A 301 -12.93 5.80 -12.20
C LEU A 301 -13.09 5.50 -10.69
N SER A 302 -13.88 4.51 -10.33
CA SER A 302 -14.24 4.19 -8.94
C SER A 302 -14.09 2.68 -8.71
N PRO A 303 -13.57 2.24 -7.56
CA PRO A 303 -13.01 3.05 -6.44
C PRO A 303 -11.66 3.69 -6.79
N LYS A 304 -11.43 4.93 -6.27
CA LYS A 304 -10.20 5.69 -6.50
C LYS A 304 -9.26 5.63 -5.31
N PHE A 305 -8.01 5.26 -5.58
CA PHE A 305 -6.91 5.26 -4.61
C PHE A 305 -5.95 6.43 -4.85
N PRO A 306 -5.33 6.99 -3.79
CA PRO A 306 -4.35 8.07 -3.93
C PRO A 306 -3.12 7.71 -4.76
N THR A 307 -2.72 6.45 -4.79
CA THR A 307 -1.58 5.89 -5.55
C THR A 307 -0.27 6.70 -5.43
N PRO A 308 0.29 6.88 -4.22
CA PRO A 308 1.51 7.67 -4.00
C PRO A 308 2.69 7.30 -4.91
N PRO A 309 2.97 6.02 -5.26
CA PRO A 309 4.06 5.67 -6.16
C PRO A 309 3.92 6.30 -7.54
N LYS A 310 2.72 6.30 -8.14
CA LYS A 310 2.47 6.93 -9.44
C LYS A 310 2.64 8.45 -9.38
N LEU A 311 2.14 9.08 -8.30
CA LEU A 311 2.31 10.53 -8.09
C LEU A 311 3.78 10.89 -7.94
N SER A 312 4.53 10.10 -7.15
CA SER A 312 5.97 10.28 -6.99
C SER A 312 6.73 10.13 -8.32
N PHE A 313 6.37 9.12 -9.13
CA PHE A 313 6.95 8.94 -10.46
C PHE A 313 6.72 10.15 -11.36
N LEU A 314 5.48 10.62 -11.48
CA LEU A 314 5.13 11.78 -12.32
C LEU A 314 5.84 13.06 -11.88
N LEU A 315 5.93 13.32 -10.57
CA LEU A 315 6.66 14.48 -10.04
C LEU A 315 8.17 14.39 -10.34
N ARG A 316 8.75 13.19 -10.26
CA ARG A 316 10.19 12.97 -10.49
C ARG A 316 10.61 13.18 -11.93
N LEU A 317 9.73 12.95 -12.92
CA LEU A 317 10.06 13.17 -14.32
C LEU A 317 10.59 14.60 -14.58
N ALA A 318 10.06 15.59 -13.86
CA ALA A 318 10.51 16.99 -13.96
C ALA A 318 11.91 17.24 -13.39
N HIS A 319 12.48 16.29 -12.65
CA HIS A 319 13.79 16.42 -12.00
C HIS A 319 14.84 15.47 -12.59
N LEU A 320 14.46 14.67 -13.60
CA LEU A 320 15.41 13.85 -14.37
C LEU A 320 16.23 14.73 -15.32
N PRO A 321 17.40 14.26 -15.80
CA PRO A 321 18.17 14.96 -16.81
C PRO A 321 17.33 15.30 -18.05
N PRO A 322 17.57 16.44 -18.71
CA PRO A 322 16.80 16.84 -19.89
C PRO A 322 16.72 15.77 -20.97
N GLU A 323 17.81 15.00 -21.16
CA GLU A 323 17.90 13.91 -22.14
C GLU A 323 16.88 12.79 -21.82
N VAL A 324 16.57 12.55 -20.54
CA VAL A 324 15.53 11.60 -20.12
C VAL A 324 14.14 12.22 -20.32
N GLY A 325 14.00 13.51 -20.05
CA GLY A 325 12.77 14.24 -20.34
C GLY A 325 12.40 14.21 -21.83
N ASP A 326 13.41 14.30 -22.71
CA ASP A 326 13.20 14.19 -24.16
C ASP A 326 12.67 12.83 -24.59
N ILE A 327 13.10 11.72 -23.93
CA ILE A 327 12.56 10.37 -24.15
C ILE A 327 11.08 10.30 -23.79
N VAL A 328 10.66 10.94 -22.70
CA VAL A 328 9.25 10.95 -22.26
C VAL A 328 8.34 11.81 -23.17
N GLY A 329 8.90 12.47 -24.18
CA GLY A 329 8.19 13.32 -25.11
C GLY A 329 8.50 14.81 -24.96
N GLY A 330 9.52 15.15 -24.22
CA GLY A 330 10.03 16.50 -24.06
C GLY A 330 9.38 17.32 -22.92
N PRO A 331 9.75 18.60 -22.81
CA PRO A 331 9.34 19.45 -21.68
C PRO A 331 7.84 19.60 -21.51
N GLU A 332 7.08 19.59 -22.60
CA GLU A 332 5.61 19.73 -22.55
C GLU A 332 4.94 18.51 -21.91
N GLU A 333 5.40 17.30 -22.23
CA GLU A 333 4.85 16.08 -21.64
C GLU A 333 5.26 15.94 -20.16
N VAL A 334 6.49 16.33 -19.81
CA VAL A 334 6.97 16.40 -18.42
C VAL A 334 6.13 17.42 -17.62
N GLU A 335 5.75 18.55 -18.21
CA GLU A 335 4.86 19.51 -17.56
C GLU A 335 3.44 18.95 -17.36
N LYS A 336 2.91 18.22 -18.34
CA LYS A 336 1.61 17.52 -18.21
C LYS A 336 1.66 16.45 -17.12
N ALA A 337 2.75 15.68 -17.02
CA ALA A 337 2.95 14.72 -15.95
C ALA A 337 2.87 15.39 -14.57
N THR A 338 3.61 16.48 -14.39
CA THR A 338 3.56 17.28 -13.16
C THR A 338 2.15 17.80 -12.88
N HIS A 339 1.48 18.33 -13.90
CA HIS A 339 0.10 18.83 -13.79
C HIS A 339 -0.87 17.73 -13.30
N MET A 340 -0.79 16.52 -13.86
CA MET A 340 -1.64 15.40 -13.43
C MET A 340 -1.44 15.06 -11.95
N ALA A 341 -0.19 15.04 -11.48
CA ALA A 341 0.12 14.80 -10.07
C ALA A 341 -0.44 15.92 -9.18
N LEU A 342 -0.19 17.19 -9.52
CA LEU A 342 -0.68 18.33 -8.73
C LEU A 342 -2.20 18.42 -8.73
N ALA A 343 -2.87 18.17 -9.86
CA ALA A 343 -4.33 18.14 -9.93
C ALA A 343 -4.93 17.04 -9.03
N THR A 344 -4.30 15.86 -9.00
CA THR A 344 -4.71 14.78 -8.12
C THR A 344 -4.52 15.17 -6.65
N LEU A 345 -3.38 15.76 -6.28
CA LEU A 345 -3.11 16.18 -4.91
C LEU A 345 -4.09 17.28 -4.44
N ARG A 346 -4.48 18.22 -5.32
CA ARG A 346 -5.53 19.20 -5.04
C ARG A 346 -6.88 18.52 -4.78
N ALA A 347 -7.25 17.58 -5.64
CA ALA A 347 -8.49 16.83 -5.49
C ALA A 347 -8.54 16.01 -4.18
N LEU A 348 -7.43 15.41 -3.78
CA LEU A 348 -7.29 14.71 -2.49
C LEU A 348 -7.41 15.70 -1.31
N ARG A 349 -6.70 16.85 -1.37
CA ARG A 349 -6.70 17.88 -0.33
C ARG A 349 -8.10 18.46 -0.09
N ASP A 350 -8.84 18.70 -1.17
CA ASP A 350 -10.13 19.38 -1.12
C ASP A 350 -11.30 18.39 -0.99
N GLY A 351 -11.09 17.11 -1.36
CA GLY A 351 -12.10 16.05 -1.34
C GLY A 351 -12.47 15.54 0.05
N GLY A 352 -13.39 14.57 0.06
CA GLY A 352 -13.84 13.92 1.30
C GLY A 352 -12.84 12.94 1.92
N LEU A 353 -11.73 12.63 1.21
CA LEU A 353 -10.68 11.80 1.78
C LEU A 353 -9.93 12.49 2.92
N ARG A 354 -9.77 13.82 2.87
CA ARG A 354 -9.15 14.57 3.96
C ARG A 354 -10.13 14.74 5.12
N ASP A 355 -9.70 14.45 6.34
CA ASP A 355 -10.44 14.83 7.55
C ASP A 355 -10.27 16.33 7.81
N HIS A 356 -11.14 17.14 7.24
CA HIS A 356 -11.07 18.62 7.28
C HIS A 356 -11.15 19.22 8.68
N ILE A 357 -11.65 18.47 9.67
CA ILE A 357 -11.76 18.92 11.06
C ILE A 357 -10.59 18.39 11.90
N GLY A 358 -10.20 17.16 11.66
CA GLY A 358 -9.08 16.50 12.33
C GLY A 358 -7.78 16.65 11.57
N ALA A 359 -7.18 15.51 11.24
CA ALA A 359 -5.97 15.41 10.43
C ALA A 359 -5.93 14.05 9.71
N GLY A 360 -5.12 14.00 8.67
CA GLY A 360 -4.89 12.79 7.89
C GLY A 360 -5.95 12.51 6.85
N PHE A 361 -5.68 11.46 6.07
CA PHE A 361 -6.48 11.03 4.93
C PHE A 361 -7.06 9.65 5.17
N HIS A 362 -8.29 9.45 4.73
CA HIS A 362 -8.92 8.15 4.56
C HIS A 362 -8.27 7.40 3.40
N ARG A 363 -8.45 6.08 3.35
CA ARG A 363 -7.69 5.20 2.47
C ARG A 363 -7.98 5.38 0.99
N TYR A 364 -9.26 5.38 0.58
CA TYR A 364 -9.68 5.54 -0.80
C TYR A 364 -11.11 6.07 -0.91
N SER A 365 -11.49 6.52 -2.11
CA SER A 365 -12.83 7.00 -2.41
C SER A 365 -13.66 5.93 -3.11
N VAL A 366 -14.91 5.76 -2.67
CA VAL A 366 -15.90 4.91 -3.36
C VAL A 366 -16.55 5.65 -4.53
N THR A 367 -16.35 6.97 -4.63
CA THR A 367 -16.84 7.82 -5.74
C THR A 367 -15.70 8.32 -6.61
N ALA A 368 -15.99 8.56 -7.89
CA ALA A 368 -15.00 9.03 -8.84
C ALA A 368 -14.55 10.47 -8.58
N ASP A 369 -15.36 11.29 -7.91
CA ASP A 369 -15.12 12.72 -7.62
C ASP A 369 -14.47 12.96 -6.24
N TRP A 370 -13.96 11.93 -5.59
CA TRP A 370 -13.34 11.99 -4.26
C TRP A 370 -14.27 12.44 -3.14
N SER A 371 -15.61 12.35 -3.34
CA SER A 371 -16.58 12.90 -2.40
C SER A 371 -16.89 12.01 -1.20
N VAL A 372 -16.90 10.70 -1.38
CA VAL A 372 -17.26 9.74 -0.33
C VAL A 372 -16.10 8.77 -0.10
N PRO A 373 -15.43 8.82 1.06
CA PRO A 373 -14.36 7.91 1.38
C PRO A 373 -14.87 6.59 1.97
N HIS A 374 -14.04 5.56 1.93
CA HIS A 374 -14.01 4.53 2.95
C HIS A 374 -13.26 5.09 4.16
N PHE A 375 -13.90 5.12 5.34
CA PHE A 375 -13.46 5.96 6.46
C PHE A 375 -12.26 5.42 7.27
N GLU A 376 -11.67 4.30 6.90
CA GLU A 376 -10.43 3.80 7.52
C GLU A 376 -9.24 4.74 7.24
N LYS A 377 -8.36 4.95 8.22
CA LYS A 377 -7.11 5.70 8.06
C LYS A 377 -5.92 4.78 8.30
N MET A 378 -5.11 4.56 7.27
CA MET A 378 -3.91 3.75 7.35
C MET A 378 -2.69 4.64 7.56
N ILE A 379 -1.80 4.27 8.48
CA ILE A 379 -0.59 5.06 8.75
C ILE A 379 0.37 5.05 7.56
N ALA A 380 0.51 3.91 6.89
CA ALA A 380 1.34 3.81 5.69
C ALA A 380 0.89 4.79 4.60
N ASP A 381 -0.41 4.87 4.31
CA ASP A 381 -0.95 5.78 3.30
C ASP A 381 -0.67 7.24 3.66
N ASN A 382 -0.88 7.62 4.93
CA ASN A 382 -0.64 8.99 5.41
C ASN A 382 0.85 9.36 5.41
N ALA A 383 1.74 8.41 5.71
CA ALA A 383 3.19 8.62 5.64
C ALA A 383 3.66 8.83 4.20
N LEU A 384 3.19 8.01 3.27
CA LEU A 384 3.52 8.16 1.84
C LEU A 384 2.95 9.46 1.27
N LEU A 385 1.72 9.84 1.65
CA LEU A 385 1.13 11.12 1.25
C LEU A 385 1.93 12.32 1.79
N LEU A 386 2.42 12.29 3.04
CA LEU A 386 3.32 13.33 3.55
C LEU A 386 4.53 13.49 2.64
N GLY A 387 5.16 12.39 2.20
CA GLY A 387 6.31 12.43 1.29
C GLY A 387 5.97 13.05 -0.06
N VAL A 388 4.84 12.66 -0.67
CA VAL A 388 4.45 13.15 -2.00
C VAL A 388 4.00 14.62 -1.96
N TYR A 389 3.25 15.03 -0.92
CA TYR A 389 2.90 16.44 -0.74
C TYR A 389 4.14 17.32 -0.48
N LEU A 390 5.13 16.82 0.25
CA LEU A 390 6.40 17.48 0.43
C LEU A 390 7.11 17.69 -0.91
N ASP A 391 7.22 16.62 -1.73
CA ASP A 391 7.85 16.69 -3.04
C ASP A 391 7.13 17.67 -3.99
N ALA A 392 5.80 17.70 -3.95
CA ALA A 392 4.99 18.64 -4.73
C ALA A 392 5.21 20.09 -4.30
N TRP A 393 5.18 20.37 -2.99
CA TRP A 393 5.44 21.70 -2.43
C TRP A 393 6.81 22.24 -2.86
N LEU A 394 7.84 21.44 -2.66
CA LEU A 394 9.22 21.82 -2.97
C LEU A 394 9.47 21.92 -4.47
N GLY A 395 8.86 21.03 -5.27
CA GLY A 395 8.96 21.02 -6.73
C GLY A 395 8.40 22.30 -7.36
N GLN A 396 7.28 22.81 -6.84
CA GLN A 396 6.71 24.07 -7.31
C GLN A 396 7.62 25.27 -6.98
N ALA A 397 8.13 25.34 -5.74
CA ALA A 397 9.08 26.39 -5.37
C ALA A 397 10.36 26.34 -6.20
N ALA A 398 10.89 25.14 -6.45
CA ALA A 398 12.09 24.95 -7.28
C ALA A 398 11.87 25.36 -8.74
N LYS A 399 10.70 25.04 -9.32
CA LYS A 399 10.32 25.46 -10.68
C LYS A 399 10.34 27.00 -10.82
N GLU A 400 9.92 27.71 -9.78
CA GLU A 400 9.90 29.17 -9.71
C GLU A 400 11.26 29.77 -9.33
N GLY A 401 12.27 28.95 -9.06
CA GLY A 401 13.63 29.41 -8.68
C GLY A 401 13.70 30.07 -7.32
N ARG A 402 12.74 29.85 -6.43
CA ARG A 402 12.65 30.43 -5.08
C ARG A 402 12.73 29.37 -3.96
N THR A 403 12.94 29.83 -2.76
CA THR A 403 12.79 29.00 -1.57
C THR A 403 11.30 28.76 -1.27
N PRO A 404 10.92 27.59 -0.72
CA PRO A 404 9.55 27.33 -0.29
C PRO A 404 9.15 28.27 0.86
N THR A 405 7.85 28.55 0.97
CA THR A 405 7.26 29.35 2.04
C THR A 405 6.07 28.61 2.67
N LEU A 406 5.67 29.02 3.89
CA LEU A 406 4.50 28.42 4.56
C LEU A 406 3.16 28.82 3.93
N ASP A 407 3.16 29.82 3.05
CA ASP A 407 1.98 30.27 2.30
C ASP A 407 1.80 29.51 0.97
N ASP A 408 2.72 28.61 0.64
CA ASP A 408 2.64 27.80 -0.58
C ASP A 408 1.51 26.77 -0.50
N GLU A 409 0.99 26.37 -1.68
CA GLU A 409 -0.25 25.64 -1.84
C GLU A 409 -0.39 24.37 -0.98
N PHE A 410 0.68 23.60 -0.78
CA PHE A 410 0.63 22.31 -0.07
C PHE A 410 1.29 22.35 1.31
N ALA A 411 1.80 23.49 1.73
CA ALA A 411 2.50 23.64 3.01
C ALA A 411 1.60 23.26 4.20
N ASP A 412 0.33 23.67 4.18
CA ASP A 412 -0.64 23.35 5.23
C ASP A 412 -0.89 21.85 5.39
N VAL A 413 -0.95 21.10 4.28
CA VAL A 413 -1.14 19.64 4.30
C VAL A 413 0.11 18.95 4.86
N VAL A 414 1.30 19.38 4.46
CA VAL A 414 2.58 18.85 4.98
C VAL A 414 2.67 19.09 6.48
N LEU A 415 2.31 20.30 6.95
CA LEU A 415 2.34 20.63 8.37
C LEU A 415 1.33 19.80 9.16
N GLU A 416 0.11 19.63 8.66
CA GLU A 416 -0.94 18.83 9.29
C GLU A 416 -0.55 17.36 9.39
N LEU A 417 -0.08 16.76 8.29
CA LEU A 417 0.36 15.35 8.26
C LEU A 417 1.60 15.11 9.12
N GLY A 418 2.57 16.04 9.09
CA GLY A 418 3.75 15.96 9.93
C GLY A 418 3.42 16.03 11.42
N ASP A 419 2.46 16.87 11.82
CA ASP A 419 1.97 16.92 13.20
C ASP A 419 1.11 15.71 13.57
N TYR A 420 0.34 15.16 12.64
CA TYR A 420 -0.45 13.94 12.84
C TYR A 420 0.44 12.71 13.09
N LEU A 421 1.52 12.56 12.35
CA LEU A 421 2.47 11.45 12.48
C LEU A 421 3.56 11.72 13.52
N GLY A 422 3.99 12.99 13.69
CA GLY A 422 5.02 13.40 14.63
C GLY A 422 4.46 13.66 16.03
N ASN A 423 5.33 13.75 17.02
CA ASN A 423 4.95 14.10 18.40
C ASN A 423 5.26 15.57 18.68
N THR A 424 4.36 16.47 18.30
CA THR A 424 4.56 17.91 18.44
C THR A 424 4.00 18.49 19.72
N GLY A 425 3.23 17.71 20.50
CA GLY A 425 2.47 18.20 21.65
C GLY A 425 1.32 19.14 21.24
N SER A 426 1.06 19.28 19.93
CA SER A 426 -0.08 20.04 19.41
C SER A 426 -1.39 19.27 19.67
N GLU A 427 -2.52 19.99 19.65
CA GLU A 427 -3.84 19.37 19.73
C GLU A 427 -4.07 18.35 18.60
N ILE A 428 -3.42 18.55 17.43
CA ILE A 428 -3.43 17.63 16.30
C ILE A 428 -2.61 16.37 16.59
N GLY A 429 -1.46 16.50 17.26
CA GLY A 429 -0.55 15.41 17.60
C GLY A 429 -0.99 14.53 18.78
N SER A 430 -2.08 14.86 19.48
CA SER A 430 -2.68 13.99 20.52
C SER A 430 -3.55 12.87 19.91
N SER A 431 -3.19 12.39 18.73
CA SER A 431 -3.98 11.38 18.03
C SER A 431 -3.95 10.04 18.76
N SER A 432 -5.06 9.31 18.68
CA SER A 432 -5.20 7.94 19.21
C SER A 432 -4.23 6.93 18.61
N ILE A 433 -3.67 7.23 17.43
CA ILE A 433 -2.74 6.34 16.70
C ILE A 433 -1.34 6.27 17.34
N ARG A 434 -0.97 7.18 18.23
CA ARG A 434 0.36 7.18 18.84
C ARG A 434 0.39 6.30 20.08
N GLN A 435 1.24 5.29 20.04
CA GLN A 435 1.48 4.34 21.12
C GLN A 435 2.93 4.51 21.65
N GLY A 436 3.16 5.56 22.41
CA GLY A 436 4.52 5.95 22.82
C GLY A 436 5.28 6.66 21.71
N SER A 437 6.43 6.13 21.32
CA SER A 437 7.23 6.64 20.19
C SER A 437 6.81 6.06 18.83
N LEU A 438 6.18 4.89 18.82
CA LEU A 438 5.73 4.20 17.63
C LEU A 438 4.25 4.49 17.36
N LEU A 439 3.85 4.28 16.12
CA LEU A 439 2.49 4.50 15.63
C LEU A 439 1.76 3.16 15.49
N ALA A 440 0.50 3.14 15.87
CA ALA A 440 -0.45 2.09 15.57
C ALA A 440 -0.66 1.98 14.04
N THR A 441 -1.16 0.84 13.54
CA THR A 441 -1.28 0.63 12.09
C THR A 441 -2.39 1.43 11.44
N SER A 442 -3.54 1.60 12.14
CA SER A 442 -4.73 2.17 11.52
C SER A 442 -5.80 2.60 12.51
N GLU A 443 -6.70 3.48 12.05
CA GLU A 443 -8.00 3.78 12.67
C GLU A 443 -9.11 3.11 11.85
N ALA A 444 -10.09 2.51 12.54
CA ALA A 444 -11.17 1.77 11.90
C ALA A 444 -12.12 2.67 11.10
N SER A 445 -12.76 2.10 10.08
CA SER A 445 -13.80 2.78 9.31
C SER A 445 -15.05 3.07 10.15
N ASP A 446 -15.36 2.17 11.06
CA ASP A 446 -16.60 2.15 11.84
C ASP A 446 -16.41 2.66 13.25
N SER A 447 -17.43 3.36 13.75
CA SER A 447 -17.48 3.82 15.15
C SER A 447 -18.92 3.96 15.66
N TYR A 448 -19.07 4.11 16.96
CA TYR A 448 -20.31 4.59 17.53
C TYR A 448 -20.41 6.11 17.37
N GLN A 449 -21.56 6.64 16.94
CA GLN A 449 -21.76 8.08 16.91
C GLN A 449 -21.82 8.65 18.35
N ARG A 450 -22.50 7.92 19.25
CA ARG A 450 -22.62 8.25 20.67
C ARG A 450 -22.32 7.03 21.53
N LYS A 451 -21.87 7.25 22.75
CA LYS A 451 -21.62 6.18 23.74
C LYS A 451 -22.85 5.30 24.04
N SER A 452 -24.05 5.82 23.80
CA SER A 452 -25.33 5.11 24.01
C SER A 452 -25.75 4.23 22.83
N ASP A 453 -25.10 4.32 21.69
CA ASP A 453 -25.50 3.62 20.48
C ASP A 453 -25.20 2.12 20.62
N LYS A 454 -26.08 1.29 20.06
CA LYS A 454 -25.96 -0.17 20.13
C LYS A 454 -25.11 -0.74 18.99
N HIS A 455 -25.02 -0.02 17.88
CA HIS A 455 -24.36 -0.47 16.66
C HIS A 455 -23.38 0.58 16.18
N MET A 456 -22.21 0.15 15.77
CA MET A 456 -21.27 0.95 15.01
C MET A 456 -21.82 1.18 13.60
N ARG A 457 -21.47 2.32 13.00
CA ARG A 457 -21.76 2.66 11.61
C ARG A 457 -20.50 3.18 10.96
N GLU A 458 -20.41 2.95 9.66
CA GLU A 458 -19.31 3.48 8.87
C GLU A 458 -19.30 5.02 8.94
N GLY A 459 -18.14 5.62 9.15
CA GLY A 459 -17.94 7.05 9.13
C GLY A 459 -18.62 7.84 10.26
N ALA A 460 -19.27 7.19 11.25
CA ALA A 460 -20.08 7.86 12.27
C ALA A 460 -19.34 8.95 13.05
N PHE A 461 -18.01 8.82 13.22
CA PHE A 461 -17.17 9.84 13.86
C PHE A 461 -16.99 11.08 12.97
N TYR A 462 -17.04 10.95 11.65
CA TYR A 462 -16.66 11.99 10.69
C TYR A 462 -17.87 12.73 10.08
N LEU A 463 -19.03 12.09 10.02
CA LEU A 463 -20.20 12.55 9.30
C LEU A 463 -21.03 13.58 10.11
N TRP A 464 -21.70 14.49 9.41
CA TRP A 464 -22.49 15.56 10.01
C TRP A 464 -23.87 15.67 9.36
N THR A 465 -24.94 15.77 10.16
CA THR A 465 -26.21 16.28 9.66
C THR A 465 -26.12 17.81 9.53
N ARG A 466 -26.86 18.41 8.61
CA ARG A 466 -26.93 19.86 8.47
C ARG A 466 -27.32 20.56 9.76
N ARG A 467 -28.35 20.04 10.45
CA ARG A 467 -28.83 20.57 11.72
C ARG A 467 -27.75 20.57 12.82
N GLU A 468 -27.04 19.49 12.94
CA GLU A 468 -25.97 19.35 13.93
C GLU A 468 -24.79 20.29 13.60
N PHE A 469 -24.44 20.41 12.33
CA PHE A 469 -23.41 21.30 11.85
C PHE A 469 -23.73 22.76 12.15
N ASP A 470 -24.92 23.21 11.73
CA ASP A 470 -25.37 24.60 11.96
C ASP A 470 -25.43 24.95 13.43
N ALA A 471 -26.00 24.09 14.29
CA ALA A 471 -26.07 24.30 15.74
C ALA A 471 -24.67 24.40 16.38
N THR A 472 -23.68 23.71 15.85
CA THR A 472 -22.30 23.76 16.35
C THR A 472 -21.61 25.06 15.95
N VAL A 473 -21.67 25.41 14.66
CA VAL A 473 -20.96 26.59 14.13
C VAL A 473 -21.58 27.89 14.64
N SER A 474 -22.93 27.94 14.78
CA SER A 474 -23.65 29.13 15.26
C SER A 474 -23.58 29.34 16.78
N SER A 475 -23.09 28.37 17.57
CA SER A 475 -22.95 28.50 19.01
C SER A 475 -22.01 29.66 19.37
N THR A 476 -22.33 30.37 20.44
CA THR A 476 -21.48 31.44 21.00
C THR A 476 -20.59 30.88 22.09
N GLU A 477 -19.27 31.03 21.94
CA GLU A 477 -18.29 30.70 22.98
C GLU A 477 -17.58 31.98 23.46
N GLU A 478 -17.06 31.94 24.70
CA GLU A 478 -16.26 33.03 25.26
C GLU A 478 -14.96 33.17 24.45
N GLY A 479 -14.79 34.28 23.74
CA GLY A 479 -13.65 34.50 22.83
C GLY A 479 -13.96 34.42 21.32
N ASP A 480 -15.25 34.25 20.96
CA ASP A 480 -15.69 34.36 19.56
C ASP A 480 -15.42 35.77 19.01
N LEU A 481 -15.22 35.86 17.68
CA LEU A 481 -14.99 37.10 16.95
C LEU A 481 -16.07 38.15 17.32
N THR A 482 -15.74 39.06 18.18
CA THR A 482 -16.68 40.08 18.65
C THR A 482 -16.27 41.45 18.15
N ASN A 483 -16.58 41.75 16.89
CA ASN A 483 -16.76 43.16 16.47
C ASN A 483 -18.22 43.60 16.62
N GLY A 484 -18.86 43.24 17.74
CA GLY A 484 -20.16 43.79 18.15
C GLY A 484 -21.41 43.19 17.52
N LYS A 485 -21.31 42.30 16.53
CA LYS A 485 -22.43 41.53 15.96
C LYS A 485 -21.97 40.13 15.61
N HIS A 486 -22.15 39.21 16.54
CA HIS A 486 -22.00 37.79 16.20
C HIS A 486 -23.26 37.35 15.45
N ASP A 487 -23.11 37.12 14.13
CA ASP A 487 -24.13 36.49 13.30
C ASP A 487 -23.81 35.03 13.11
N GLY A 488 -24.14 34.21 14.11
CA GLY A 488 -23.86 32.79 14.13
C GLY A 488 -24.53 32.04 12.96
N GLU A 489 -25.71 32.52 12.52
CA GLU A 489 -26.40 31.95 11.37
C GLU A 489 -25.63 32.20 10.08
N LEU A 490 -25.09 33.40 9.89
CA LEU A 490 -24.24 33.72 8.73
C LEU A 490 -22.99 32.85 8.74
N TYR A 491 -22.33 32.66 9.87
CA TYR A 491 -21.12 31.81 9.99
C TYR A 491 -21.41 30.38 9.63
N ALA A 492 -22.53 29.82 10.10
CA ALA A 492 -22.95 28.46 9.71
C ALA A 492 -23.21 28.33 8.21
N ARG A 493 -23.85 29.33 7.58
CA ARG A 493 -24.09 29.36 6.14
C ARG A 493 -22.80 29.44 5.32
N VAL A 494 -21.85 30.28 5.72
CA VAL A 494 -20.51 30.40 5.07
C VAL A 494 -19.76 29.09 5.18
N ALA A 495 -19.65 28.52 6.38
CA ALA A 495 -18.97 27.27 6.60
C ALA A 495 -19.63 26.08 5.86
N ALA A 496 -20.97 26.02 5.85
CA ALA A 496 -21.70 24.99 5.11
C ALA A 496 -21.51 25.13 3.58
N ALA A 497 -21.43 26.34 3.06
CA ALA A 497 -21.14 26.58 1.66
C ALA A 497 -19.70 26.17 1.29
N TYR A 498 -18.73 26.39 2.20
CA TYR A 498 -17.35 25.97 2.02
C TYR A 498 -17.20 24.45 1.97
N TRP A 499 -17.77 23.74 2.96
CA TRP A 499 -17.64 22.30 3.10
C TRP A 499 -18.78 21.49 2.43
N ASN A 500 -19.59 22.08 1.58
CA ASN A 500 -20.68 21.41 0.85
C ASN A 500 -21.70 20.71 1.74
N VAL A 501 -22.04 21.30 2.90
CA VAL A 501 -23.01 20.71 3.83
C VAL A 501 -24.44 21.03 3.38
N LYS A 502 -25.16 19.99 2.92
CA LYS A 502 -26.54 20.08 2.39
C LYS A 502 -27.59 19.69 3.45
N GLU A 503 -28.81 20.15 3.26
CA GLU A 503 -29.92 19.89 4.18
C GLU A 503 -30.27 18.40 4.32
N HIS A 504 -30.31 17.69 3.18
CA HIS A 504 -30.64 16.27 3.11
C HIS A 504 -29.43 15.35 2.93
N GLY A 505 -28.22 15.83 3.27
CA GLY A 505 -26.99 15.10 3.06
C GLY A 505 -26.38 15.31 1.67
N ASN A 506 -25.13 14.93 1.51
CA ASN A 506 -24.39 15.07 0.24
C ASN A 506 -23.82 13.75 -0.30
N ILE A 507 -24.18 12.63 0.32
CA ILE A 507 -23.81 11.28 -0.11
C ILE A 507 -24.88 10.77 -1.09
N PRO A 508 -24.53 10.29 -2.29
CA PRO A 508 -25.47 9.71 -3.25
C PRO A 508 -26.11 8.42 -2.72
N GLU A 509 -27.39 8.18 -3.03
CA GLU A 509 -28.14 6.98 -2.59
C GLU A 509 -27.45 5.67 -3.08
N GLU A 510 -26.82 5.69 -4.24
CA GLU A 510 -26.11 4.54 -4.81
C GLU A 510 -24.91 4.11 -3.95
N GLN A 511 -24.41 5.02 -3.10
CA GLN A 511 -23.32 4.77 -2.15
C GLN A 511 -23.81 4.42 -0.74
N ASP A 512 -25.14 4.31 -0.53
CA ASP A 512 -25.75 3.98 0.76
C ASP A 512 -26.69 2.77 0.67
N PRO A 513 -26.23 1.58 0.27
CA PRO A 513 -27.09 0.41 0.09
C PRO A 513 -27.71 -0.09 1.41
N ASN A 514 -27.26 0.40 2.57
CA ASN A 514 -27.71 -0.01 3.88
C ASN A 514 -28.46 1.09 4.65
N ASP A 515 -28.77 2.23 4.02
CA ASP A 515 -29.41 3.40 4.64
C ASP A 515 -28.64 3.93 5.88
N GLU A 516 -27.32 3.80 5.91
CA GLU A 516 -26.48 4.26 7.02
C GLU A 516 -26.16 5.77 6.93
N PHE A 517 -26.27 6.37 5.74
CA PHE A 517 -25.86 7.76 5.46
C PHE A 517 -27.01 8.74 5.24
N ILE A 518 -28.25 8.38 5.61
CA ILE A 518 -29.42 9.24 5.46
C ILE A 518 -29.18 10.60 6.14
N ASN A 519 -29.33 11.70 5.38
CA ASN A 519 -29.10 13.09 5.81
C ASN A 519 -27.66 13.37 6.30
N GLN A 520 -26.69 12.52 6.01
CA GLN A 520 -25.30 12.70 6.41
C GLN A 520 -24.51 13.47 5.35
N ASN A 521 -23.54 14.25 5.80
CA ASN A 521 -22.62 14.99 4.97
C ASN A 521 -21.17 14.59 5.27
N VAL A 522 -20.43 14.30 4.22
CA VAL A 522 -18.96 14.28 4.20
C VAL A 522 -18.49 15.71 3.94
N LEU A 523 -17.59 16.21 4.76
CA LEU A 523 -17.02 17.55 4.55
C LEU A 523 -16.03 17.50 3.38
N ARG A 524 -16.20 18.37 2.40
CA ARG A 524 -15.28 18.58 1.27
C ARG A 524 -15.30 20.03 0.82
N VAL A 525 -14.17 20.58 0.45
CA VAL A 525 -14.05 21.96 -0.02
C VAL A 525 -14.58 22.06 -1.45
N VAL A 526 -15.59 22.90 -1.66
CA VAL A 526 -16.20 23.13 -2.99
C VAL A 526 -16.21 24.59 -3.40
N LYS A 527 -15.81 25.49 -2.52
CA LYS A 527 -15.68 26.93 -2.78
C LYS A 527 -14.42 27.47 -2.14
N THR A 528 -13.72 28.32 -2.84
CA THR A 528 -12.59 29.07 -2.30
C THR A 528 -13.07 30.23 -1.39
N PRO A 529 -12.22 30.74 -0.49
CA PRO A 529 -12.54 31.93 0.28
C PRO A 529 -12.89 33.16 -0.58
N ALA A 530 -12.30 33.29 -1.77
CA ALA A 530 -12.60 34.35 -2.71
C ALA A 530 -14.02 34.22 -3.32
N GLU A 531 -14.46 33.01 -3.63
CA GLU A 531 -15.82 32.74 -4.11
C GLU A 531 -16.87 32.99 -3.00
N LEU A 532 -16.50 32.66 -1.75
CA LEU A 532 -17.36 32.96 -0.60
C LEU A 532 -17.45 34.48 -0.34
N ASN A 533 -16.34 35.21 -0.48
CA ASN A 533 -16.35 36.68 -0.47
C ASN A 533 -17.38 37.21 -1.47
N THR A 534 -17.35 36.74 -2.71
CA THR A 534 -18.29 37.16 -3.77
C THR A 534 -19.74 36.76 -3.43
N SER A 535 -19.93 35.56 -2.85
CA SER A 535 -21.28 35.00 -2.57
C SER A 535 -21.95 35.66 -1.34
N PHE A 536 -21.19 36.06 -0.32
CA PHE A 536 -21.72 36.53 0.96
C PHE A 536 -21.39 38.01 1.23
N GLY A 537 -20.53 38.66 0.44
CA GLY A 537 -20.12 40.04 0.63
C GLY A 537 -19.22 40.29 1.87
N ILE A 538 -18.47 39.24 2.28
CA ILE A 538 -17.61 39.24 3.46
C ILE A 538 -16.15 39.26 3.00
N ALA A 539 -15.27 40.04 3.64
CA ALA A 539 -13.85 40.07 3.31
C ALA A 539 -13.16 38.66 3.41
N VAL A 540 -12.21 38.38 2.53
CA VAL A 540 -11.53 37.05 2.49
C VAL A 540 -10.90 36.71 3.84
N ASP A 541 -10.29 37.70 4.52
CA ASP A 541 -9.68 37.48 5.84
C ASP A 541 -10.75 37.11 6.90
N GLU A 542 -11.93 37.74 6.84
CA GLU A 542 -13.05 37.40 7.74
C GLU A 542 -13.61 36.00 7.39
N VAL A 543 -13.70 35.61 6.11
CA VAL A 543 -14.07 34.25 5.71
C VAL A 543 -13.09 33.24 6.30
N ASN A 544 -11.78 33.48 6.20
CA ASN A 544 -10.74 32.60 6.76
C ASN A 544 -10.87 32.48 8.29
N GLN A 545 -11.17 33.57 8.98
CA GLN A 545 -11.41 33.56 10.44
C GLN A 545 -12.65 32.74 10.80
N ILE A 546 -13.76 32.90 10.05
CA ILE A 546 -14.98 32.11 10.23
C ILE A 546 -14.70 30.62 10.06
N LEU A 547 -13.99 30.24 9.01
CA LEU A 547 -13.65 28.84 8.73
C LEU A 547 -12.75 28.25 9.82
N ALA A 548 -11.74 28.98 10.28
CA ALA A 548 -10.86 28.54 11.36
C ALA A 548 -11.63 28.33 12.68
N GLN A 549 -12.55 29.26 13.02
CA GLN A 549 -13.38 29.15 14.19
C GLN A 549 -14.40 28.00 14.08
N ALA A 550 -15.03 27.82 12.91
CA ALA A 550 -15.93 26.72 12.64
C ALA A 550 -15.21 25.36 12.79
N LYS A 551 -13.99 25.24 12.22
CA LYS A 551 -13.14 24.02 12.36
C LYS A 551 -12.88 23.72 13.84
N LYS A 552 -12.52 24.73 14.64
CA LYS A 552 -12.27 24.59 16.09
C LYS A 552 -13.50 24.09 16.83
N LYS A 553 -14.68 24.70 16.62
CA LYS A 553 -15.94 24.33 17.28
C LYS A 553 -16.38 22.90 16.89
N LEU A 554 -16.36 22.59 15.59
CA LEU A 554 -16.72 21.27 15.09
C LEU A 554 -15.80 20.19 15.69
N ARG A 555 -14.50 20.47 15.79
CA ARG A 555 -13.53 19.57 16.40
C ARG A 555 -13.82 19.35 17.88
N ALA A 556 -13.97 20.43 18.63
CA ALA A 556 -14.27 20.37 20.08
C ALA A 556 -15.52 19.54 20.36
N ARG A 557 -16.59 19.78 19.59
CA ARG A 557 -17.83 19.02 19.72
C ARG A 557 -17.67 17.56 19.38
N ARG A 558 -16.97 17.25 18.26
CA ARG A 558 -16.69 15.88 17.83
C ARG A 558 -15.93 15.09 18.89
N ASP A 559 -14.89 15.69 19.46
CA ASP A 559 -14.03 15.02 20.44
C ASP A 559 -14.74 14.80 21.80
N ILE A 560 -15.72 15.61 22.14
CA ILE A 560 -16.51 15.48 23.39
C ILE A 560 -17.66 14.48 23.22
N GLU A 561 -18.45 14.59 22.15
CA GLU A 561 -19.74 13.91 22.02
C GLU A 561 -19.63 12.56 21.30
N ARG A 562 -18.66 12.37 20.40
CA ARG A 562 -18.54 11.19 19.57
C ARG A 562 -17.52 10.19 20.12
N VAL A 563 -17.71 8.93 19.75
CA VAL A 563 -16.75 7.86 20.07
C VAL A 563 -15.74 7.75 18.94
N ARG A 564 -14.46 7.89 19.27
CA ARG A 564 -13.39 7.71 18.28
C ARG A 564 -13.44 6.29 17.69
N PRO A 565 -13.07 6.13 16.41
CA PRO A 565 -12.89 4.81 15.82
C PRO A 565 -11.88 3.99 16.61
N ASP A 566 -12.08 2.67 16.62
CA ASP A 566 -11.13 1.74 17.20
C ASP A 566 -9.77 1.85 16.47
N VAL A 567 -8.71 1.72 17.25
CA VAL A 567 -7.35 1.73 16.73
C VAL A 567 -6.82 0.30 16.69
N ASP A 568 -6.14 -0.06 15.62
CA ASP A 568 -5.30 -1.25 15.60
C ASP A 568 -3.93 -0.89 16.19
N GLU A 569 -3.74 -1.23 17.46
CA GLU A 569 -2.59 -0.82 18.25
C GLU A 569 -1.29 -1.56 17.88
N LYS A 570 -1.30 -2.48 16.92
CA LYS A 570 -0.07 -3.09 16.40
C LYS A 570 0.86 -2.00 15.86
N GLN A 571 2.15 -2.13 16.11
CA GLN A 571 3.19 -1.21 15.65
C GLN A 571 4.08 -1.97 14.66
N VAL A 572 3.62 -2.06 13.41
CA VAL A 572 4.33 -2.78 12.34
C VAL A 572 5.57 -2.00 11.91
N VAL A 573 6.69 -2.72 11.72
CA VAL A 573 8.00 -2.12 11.38
C VAL A 573 7.92 -1.34 10.08
N ALA A 574 7.43 -1.95 8.99
CA ALA A 574 7.35 -1.31 7.68
C ALA A 574 6.57 0.01 7.70
N TYR A 575 5.41 0.04 8.36
CA TYR A 575 4.54 1.23 8.41
C TYR A 575 5.15 2.35 9.26
N ASN A 576 5.78 1.99 10.37
CA ASN A 576 6.54 2.96 11.18
C ASN A 576 7.76 3.48 10.43
N ALA A 577 8.44 2.64 9.65
CA ALA A 577 9.56 3.04 8.83
C ALA A 577 9.18 4.08 7.76
N MET A 578 8.04 3.89 7.07
CA MET A 578 7.50 4.90 6.13
C MET A 578 7.26 6.25 6.84
N ALA A 579 6.72 6.22 8.06
CA ALA A 579 6.50 7.44 8.84
C ALA A 579 7.82 8.09 9.30
N ILE A 580 8.82 7.29 9.69
CA ILE A 580 10.17 7.76 10.04
C ILE A 580 10.80 8.45 8.84
N SER A 581 10.78 7.83 7.65
CA SER A 581 11.30 8.43 6.41
C SER A 581 10.64 9.79 6.11
N ALA A 582 9.31 9.83 6.09
CA ALA A 582 8.57 11.05 5.77
C ALA A 582 8.83 12.18 6.79
N LEU A 583 8.86 11.86 8.09
CA LEU A 583 9.15 12.84 9.16
C LEU A 583 10.59 13.33 9.12
N ALA A 584 11.57 12.45 8.84
CA ALA A 584 12.97 12.82 8.71
C ALA A 584 13.15 13.83 7.57
N ARG A 585 12.59 13.54 6.40
CA ARG A 585 12.64 14.40 5.21
C ARG A 585 11.96 15.75 5.45
N ALA A 586 10.70 15.75 5.86
CA ALA A 586 9.94 16.97 6.10
C ALA A 586 10.55 17.80 7.22
N GLY A 587 11.03 17.16 8.28
CA GLY A 587 11.74 17.82 9.37
C GLY A 587 13.05 18.47 8.97
N ALA A 588 13.84 17.79 8.11
CA ALA A 588 15.08 18.34 7.56
C ALA A 588 14.81 19.58 6.73
N VAL A 589 13.75 19.60 5.92
CA VAL A 589 13.33 20.78 5.14
C VAL A 589 13.00 21.96 6.04
N LEU A 590 12.10 21.79 7.00
CA LEU A 590 11.69 22.89 7.90
C LEU A 590 12.87 23.45 8.70
N ARG A 591 13.80 22.57 9.11
CA ARG A 591 14.98 22.97 9.88
C ARG A 591 15.99 23.72 9.01
N SER A 592 16.34 23.19 7.84
CA SER A 592 17.38 23.71 6.96
C SER A 592 16.97 25.01 6.25
N THR A 593 15.72 25.14 5.85
CA THR A 593 15.16 26.37 5.26
C THR A 593 14.89 27.46 6.29
N GLY A 594 14.81 27.08 7.57
CA GLY A 594 14.48 28.02 8.64
C GLY A 594 13.00 28.35 8.75
N LEU A 595 12.11 27.70 7.97
CA LEU A 595 10.65 27.93 7.97
C LEU A 595 10.03 27.66 9.33
N ASP A 596 10.36 26.52 9.96
CA ASP A 596 9.98 26.19 11.34
C ASP A 596 11.00 25.23 11.95
N LYS A 597 12.09 25.78 12.48
CA LYS A 597 13.18 25.00 13.08
C LYS A 597 12.71 24.16 14.28
N THR A 598 11.77 24.66 15.05
CA THR A 598 11.27 23.97 16.23
C THR A 598 10.48 22.74 15.86
N ARG A 599 9.50 22.89 14.95
CA ARG A 599 8.68 21.80 14.44
C ARG A 599 9.52 20.77 13.71
N GLY A 600 10.39 21.22 12.78
CA GLY A 600 11.30 20.34 12.04
C GLY A 600 12.22 19.54 12.97
N GLY A 601 12.82 20.19 13.98
CA GLY A 601 13.62 19.51 15.00
C GLY A 601 12.82 18.52 15.85
N THR A 602 11.54 18.78 16.12
CA THR A 602 10.65 17.87 16.84
C THR A 602 10.32 16.63 16.01
N TRP A 603 10.03 16.80 14.72
CA TRP A 603 9.74 15.67 13.83
C TRP A 603 10.96 14.76 13.65
N ILE A 604 12.17 15.30 13.44
CA ILE A 604 13.40 14.51 13.35
C ILE A 604 13.60 13.72 14.66
N LYS A 605 13.49 14.36 15.82
CA LYS A 605 13.61 13.67 17.11
C LYS A 605 12.57 12.56 17.31
N SER A 606 11.34 12.78 16.84
CA SER A 606 10.29 11.76 16.86
C SER A 606 10.66 10.56 15.98
N ALA A 607 11.18 10.80 14.77
CA ALA A 607 11.66 9.79 13.86
C ALA A 607 12.84 8.99 14.43
N GLU A 608 13.87 9.69 14.97
CA GLU A 608 15.00 9.05 15.64
C GLU A 608 14.57 8.20 16.85
N GLN A 609 13.62 8.70 17.66
CA GLN A 609 13.14 7.94 18.83
C GLN A 609 12.38 6.68 18.38
N ALA A 610 11.56 6.76 17.32
CA ALA A 610 10.90 5.60 16.75
C ALA A 610 11.91 4.57 16.22
N ALA A 611 12.95 5.00 15.51
CA ALA A 611 14.02 4.12 15.03
C ALA A 611 14.77 3.45 16.19
N ARG A 612 15.11 4.20 17.25
CA ARG A 612 15.73 3.65 18.47
C ARG A 612 14.84 2.60 19.15
N ASP A 613 13.54 2.85 19.21
CA ASP A 613 12.59 1.93 19.83
C ASP A 613 12.40 0.64 19.01
N ILE A 614 12.38 0.73 17.67
CA ILE A 614 12.40 -0.45 16.79
C ILE A 614 13.67 -1.26 17.08
N LYS A 615 14.84 -0.61 17.12
CA LYS A 615 16.12 -1.28 17.39
C LYS A 615 16.13 -1.96 18.77
N ALA A 616 15.60 -1.29 19.79
CA ALA A 616 15.59 -1.80 21.17
C ALA A 616 14.57 -2.92 21.41
N LYS A 617 13.41 -2.85 20.77
CA LYS A 617 12.27 -3.74 21.06
C LYS A 617 12.13 -4.91 20.08
N LEU A 618 12.48 -4.69 18.81
CA LEU A 618 12.16 -5.61 17.70
C LEU A 618 13.40 -6.19 17.02
N PHE A 619 14.59 -5.60 17.21
CA PHE A 619 15.83 -6.08 16.63
C PHE A 619 16.60 -6.96 17.62
N ASP A 620 16.89 -8.18 17.21
CA ASP A 620 17.70 -9.12 17.97
C ASP A 620 19.19 -8.91 17.63
N GLN A 621 19.95 -8.43 18.59
CA GLN A 621 21.39 -8.10 18.43
C GLN A 621 22.25 -9.33 18.15
N GLU A 622 21.89 -10.51 18.63
CA GLU A 622 22.68 -11.74 18.48
C GLU A 622 22.47 -12.35 17.08
N THR A 623 21.22 -12.39 16.62
CA THR A 623 20.87 -13.03 15.34
C THR A 623 20.81 -12.04 14.19
N GLY A 624 20.74 -10.73 14.45
CA GLY A 624 20.52 -9.67 13.46
C GLY A 624 19.14 -9.71 12.82
N LYS A 625 18.17 -10.39 13.40
CA LYS A 625 16.81 -10.49 12.89
C LYS A 625 15.88 -9.43 13.48
N LEU A 626 14.89 -9.02 12.69
CA LEU A 626 13.76 -8.21 13.12
C LEU A 626 12.55 -9.10 13.39
N SER A 627 11.72 -8.69 14.37
CA SER A 627 10.34 -9.16 14.53
C SER A 627 9.40 -8.20 13.80
N ARG A 628 8.27 -8.69 13.27
CA ARG A 628 7.33 -7.97 12.40
C ARG A 628 6.71 -6.75 13.09
N HIS A 629 6.21 -6.90 14.32
CA HIS A 629 5.51 -5.83 15.03
C HIS A 629 5.67 -5.91 16.55
N TRP A 630 5.33 -4.80 17.21
CA TRP A 630 5.21 -4.70 18.68
C TRP A 630 3.74 -4.47 19.03
N PHE A 631 3.25 -5.19 20.06
CA PHE A 631 1.89 -5.05 20.55
C PHE A 631 1.80 -5.39 22.03
N ARG A 632 1.09 -4.60 22.83
CA ARG A 632 0.88 -4.81 24.29
C ARG A 632 2.15 -5.16 25.06
N ASN A 633 3.23 -4.43 24.81
CA ASN A 633 4.55 -4.62 25.41
C ASN A 633 5.24 -5.97 25.08
N GLN A 634 4.87 -6.59 23.99
CA GLN A 634 5.50 -7.83 23.51
C GLN A 634 5.89 -7.68 22.04
N LYS A 635 7.00 -8.32 21.67
CA LYS A 635 7.36 -8.47 20.25
C LYS A 635 6.55 -9.62 19.67
N SER A 636 6.18 -9.46 18.40
CA SER A 636 5.49 -10.48 17.64
C SER A 636 6.28 -11.79 17.57
N SER A 637 5.56 -12.91 17.55
CA SER A 637 6.11 -14.23 17.23
C SER A 637 6.40 -14.38 15.73
N THR A 638 5.86 -13.49 14.89
CA THR A 638 6.11 -13.46 13.46
C THR A 638 7.43 -12.73 13.18
N ASP A 639 8.36 -13.39 12.48
CA ASP A 639 9.58 -12.77 11.98
C ASP A 639 9.22 -11.68 10.94
N ALA A 640 10.04 -10.63 10.86
CA ALA A 640 9.88 -9.58 9.88
C ALA A 640 10.05 -10.14 8.44
N LEU A 641 9.31 -9.55 7.52
CA LEU A 641 9.30 -9.87 6.10
C LEU A 641 10.25 -8.94 5.32
N ALA A 642 10.49 -9.21 4.06
CA ALA A 642 11.42 -8.43 3.24
C ALA A 642 11.04 -6.93 3.19
N GLU A 643 9.74 -6.60 3.22
CA GLU A 643 9.25 -5.23 3.25
C GLU A 643 9.66 -4.47 4.52
N ASP A 644 9.66 -5.13 5.68
CA ASP A 644 10.06 -4.50 6.94
C ASP A 644 11.51 -4.05 6.91
N TYR A 645 12.39 -4.87 6.33
CA TYR A 645 13.78 -4.51 6.11
C TYR A 645 13.91 -3.40 5.08
N ALA A 646 13.26 -3.51 3.92
CA ALA A 646 13.37 -2.54 2.84
C ALA A 646 12.99 -1.12 3.28
N PHE A 647 11.83 -0.95 3.88
CA PHE A 647 11.37 0.37 4.35
C PHE A 647 12.16 0.89 5.55
N LEU A 648 12.63 0.00 6.45
CA LEU A 648 13.44 0.45 7.57
C LEU A 648 14.85 0.92 7.13
N ILE A 649 15.44 0.24 6.14
CA ILE A 649 16.71 0.68 5.53
C ILE A 649 16.52 2.05 4.86
N GLU A 650 15.47 2.25 4.06
CA GLU A 650 15.14 3.55 3.46
C GLU A 650 15.02 4.64 4.54
N ALA A 651 14.27 4.38 5.60
CA ALA A 651 14.07 5.31 6.70
C ALA A 651 15.37 5.68 7.42
N LEU A 652 16.26 4.72 7.63
CA LEU A 652 17.57 4.96 8.25
C LEU A 652 18.49 5.76 7.35
N LEU A 653 18.47 5.54 6.04
CA LEU A 653 19.20 6.35 5.08
C LEU A 653 18.67 7.79 5.05
N ASP A 654 17.36 7.99 5.11
CA ASP A 654 16.75 9.34 5.19
C ASP A 654 17.09 10.03 6.53
N LEU A 655 17.13 9.29 7.64
CA LEU A 655 17.61 9.82 8.93
C LEU A 655 19.08 10.18 8.89
N TYR A 656 19.93 9.35 8.27
CA TYR A 656 21.34 9.67 8.08
C TYR A 656 21.51 10.96 7.28
N GLU A 657 20.79 11.12 6.18
CA GLU A 657 20.81 12.36 5.39
C GLU A 657 20.29 13.57 6.18
N ALA A 658 19.32 13.39 7.09
CA ALA A 658 18.78 14.47 7.92
C ALA A 658 19.67 14.87 9.10
N THR A 659 20.48 13.95 9.65
CA THR A 659 21.18 14.13 10.92
C THR A 659 22.70 14.04 10.82
N GLY A 660 23.23 13.27 9.87
CA GLY A 660 24.66 12.94 9.72
C GLY A 660 25.18 11.93 10.74
N ASP A 661 24.32 11.29 11.49
CA ASP A 661 24.76 10.29 12.47
C ASP A 661 25.01 8.95 11.78
N GLU A 662 26.28 8.75 11.37
CA GLU A 662 26.74 7.54 10.69
C GLU A 662 26.53 6.30 11.57
N SER A 663 26.97 6.33 12.82
CA SER A 663 26.93 5.19 13.72
C SER A 663 25.51 4.78 14.12
N ALA A 664 24.59 5.73 14.25
CA ALA A 664 23.22 5.44 14.63
C ALA A 664 22.37 4.94 13.47
N HIS A 665 22.61 5.44 12.25
CA HIS A 665 21.73 5.25 11.12
C HIS A 665 22.39 4.49 9.97
N LEU A 666 23.50 4.94 9.43
CA LEU A 666 24.14 4.33 8.26
C LEU A 666 24.69 2.93 8.55
N ASP A 667 25.44 2.75 9.64
CA ASP A 667 25.96 1.43 10.02
C ASP A 667 24.85 0.41 10.25
N TRP A 668 23.75 0.84 10.87
CA TRP A 668 22.61 -0.04 11.09
C TRP A 668 21.84 -0.32 9.79
N ALA A 669 21.68 0.66 8.90
CA ALA A 669 21.11 0.44 7.57
C ALA A 669 21.91 -0.60 6.78
N GLN A 670 23.25 -0.53 6.80
CA GLN A 670 24.12 -1.51 6.16
C GLN A 670 23.95 -2.91 6.80
N GLN A 671 23.94 -3.00 8.12
CA GLN A 671 23.71 -4.27 8.83
C GLN A 671 22.38 -4.92 8.44
N LEU A 672 21.31 -4.12 8.34
CA LEU A 672 20.01 -4.61 7.93
C LEU A 672 19.99 -5.01 6.45
N GLN A 673 20.71 -4.28 5.59
CA GLN A 673 20.80 -4.61 4.17
C GLN A 673 21.50 -5.96 3.95
N ASP A 674 22.63 -6.20 4.62
CA ASP A 674 23.32 -7.48 4.55
C ASP A 674 22.43 -8.61 5.07
N LYS A 675 21.65 -8.34 6.12
CA LYS A 675 20.69 -9.32 6.66
C LYS A 675 19.53 -9.59 5.71
N GLN A 676 18.97 -8.56 5.09
CA GLN A 676 17.91 -8.69 4.08
C GLN A 676 18.39 -9.55 2.90
N ILE A 677 19.60 -9.30 2.40
CA ILE A 677 20.20 -10.09 1.34
C ILE A 677 20.31 -11.56 1.76
N GLY A 678 20.86 -11.84 2.93
CA GLY A 678 21.05 -13.19 3.43
C GLY A 678 19.74 -13.98 3.67
N LEU A 679 18.61 -13.31 3.93
CA LEU A 679 17.33 -13.95 4.22
C LEU A 679 16.42 -14.11 2.99
N PHE A 680 16.41 -13.13 2.08
CA PHE A 680 15.37 -13.01 1.07
C PHE A 680 15.88 -12.96 -0.37
N TYR A 681 17.18 -12.67 -0.59
CA TYR A 681 17.70 -12.49 -1.95
C TYR A 681 17.78 -13.83 -2.71
N ASP A 682 17.35 -13.79 -3.96
CA ASP A 682 17.42 -14.94 -4.89
C ASP A 682 18.74 -14.89 -5.67
N HIS A 683 19.79 -15.48 -5.11
CA HIS A 683 21.15 -15.38 -5.63
C HIS A 683 21.28 -15.99 -7.02
N VAL A 684 21.74 -15.20 -7.97
CA VAL A 684 22.10 -15.63 -9.32
C VAL A 684 23.35 -16.49 -9.25
N ALA A 685 23.40 -17.62 -9.99
CA ALA A 685 24.56 -18.49 -10.03
C ALA A 685 25.77 -17.73 -10.61
N ALA A 686 26.91 -17.79 -9.92
CA ALA A 686 28.14 -17.23 -10.46
C ALA A 686 28.51 -17.90 -11.80
N PRO A 687 28.98 -17.14 -12.81
CA PRO A 687 29.47 -17.72 -14.06
C PRO A 687 30.53 -18.78 -13.77
N SER A 688 30.43 -19.93 -14.45
CA SER A 688 31.35 -21.06 -14.31
C SER A 688 32.80 -20.62 -14.51
N GLY A 689 33.56 -20.44 -13.44
CA GLY A 689 34.97 -20.01 -13.48
C GLY A 689 35.50 -19.37 -12.22
N GLN A 690 34.66 -18.92 -11.28
CA GLN A 690 35.13 -18.44 -9.99
C GLN A 690 34.87 -19.50 -8.89
N SER A 691 35.93 -19.83 -8.14
CA SER A 691 35.84 -20.79 -7.05
C SER A 691 35.07 -20.20 -5.88
N ILE A 692 33.79 -20.63 -5.74
CA ILE A 692 33.03 -20.42 -4.52
C ILE A 692 33.13 -21.72 -3.70
N ASP A 693 33.75 -21.64 -2.53
CA ASP A 693 34.09 -22.77 -1.68
C ASP A 693 32.93 -23.44 -0.93
N SER A 694 31.66 -23.24 -1.34
CA SER A 694 30.53 -23.93 -0.74
C SER A 694 29.72 -24.73 -1.77
N GLU A 695 29.54 -26.01 -1.53
CA GLU A 695 28.73 -26.91 -2.38
C GLU A 695 27.27 -26.44 -2.50
N ALA A 696 26.73 -25.67 -1.56
CA ALA A 696 25.39 -25.09 -1.60
C ALA A 696 25.23 -23.98 -2.65
N ALA A 697 26.31 -23.29 -3.05
CA ALA A 697 26.29 -22.24 -4.06
C ALA A 697 26.34 -22.78 -5.51
N LYS A 698 26.71 -24.04 -5.69
CA LYS A 698 26.89 -24.65 -7.03
C LYS A 698 25.59 -25.10 -7.69
N THR A 699 24.44 -25.07 -6.99
CA THR A 699 23.15 -25.61 -7.47
C THR A 699 22.03 -24.59 -7.57
N ARG A 700 22.23 -23.32 -7.22
CA ARG A 700 21.18 -22.29 -7.26
C ARG A 700 21.32 -21.44 -8.53
N SER A 701 20.41 -21.59 -9.46
CA SER A 701 20.17 -20.65 -10.57
C SER A 701 19.02 -19.72 -10.18
N GLY A 702 19.30 -18.75 -9.30
CA GLY A 702 18.33 -17.71 -8.97
C GLY A 702 18.20 -16.67 -10.08
N SER A 703 17.13 -15.87 -10.05
CA SER A 703 16.86 -14.82 -11.03
C SER A 703 17.15 -13.40 -10.52
N GLY A 704 17.71 -13.25 -9.31
CA GLY A 704 17.88 -11.93 -8.67
C GLY A 704 16.62 -11.46 -7.93
N GLY A 705 16.71 -10.32 -7.25
CA GLY A 705 15.62 -9.73 -6.49
C GLY A 705 15.31 -10.44 -5.16
N PHE A 706 14.35 -9.89 -4.43
CA PHE A 706 14.00 -10.32 -3.07
C PHE A 706 12.64 -11.01 -3.04
N TYR A 707 12.60 -12.20 -2.46
CA TYR A 707 11.34 -12.83 -2.07
C TYR A 707 10.71 -12.09 -0.89
N SER A 708 9.39 -12.08 -0.84
CA SER A 708 8.64 -11.44 0.27
C SER A 708 8.89 -12.12 1.61
N THR A 709 9.14 -13.43 1.63
CA THR A 709 9.32 -14.25 2.83
C THR A 709 10.55 -15.17 2.73
N VAL A 710 11.01 -15.65 3.89
CA VAL A 710 12.17 -16.54 3.97
C VAL A 710 11.90 -17.91 3.35
N GLU A 711 12.96 -18.62 2.98
CA GLU A 711 12.87 -20.01 2.52
C GLU A 711 12.36 -20.92 3.65
N GLY A 712 11.41 -21.82 3.33
CA GLY A 712 10.81 -22.73 4.30
C GLY A 712 9.87 -22.07 5.31
N ALA A 713 9.39 -20.86 5.04
CA ALA A 713 8.38 -20.22 5.87
C ALA A 713 7.15 -21.11 6.08
N PRO A 714 6.63 -21.26 7.31
CA PRO A 714 5.55 -22.19 7.61
C PRO A 714 4.24 -21.79 6.89
N ASN A 715 3.55 -22.78 6.33
CA ASN A 715 2.26 -22.65 5.68
C ASN A 715 2.28 -21.79 4.38
N VAL A 716 3.45 -21.51 3.82
CA VAL A 716 3.63 -20.81 2.55
C VAL A 716 3.74 -21.82 1.42
N ILE A 717 2.76 -21.85 0.52
CA ILE A 717 2.74 -22.77 -0.63
C ILE A 717 3.55 -22.26 -1.83
N LEU A 718 3.80 -20.94 -1.86
CA LEU A 718 4.49 -20.25 -2.94
C LEU A 718 5.22 -19.02 -2.37
N ARG A 719 6.52 -18.89 -2.67
CA ARG A 719 7.27 -17.66 -2.38
C ARG A 719 7.12 -16.69 -3.55
N LEU A 720 6.69 -15.47 -3.25
CA LEU A 720 6.49 -14.42 -4.24
C LEU A 720 7.59 -13.37 -4.14
N LYS A 721 7.92 -12.75 -5.27
CA LYS A 721 8.70 -11.52 -5.35
C LYS A 721 7.73 -10.38 -5.65
N ASP A 722 7.70 -9.37 -4.78
CA ASP A 722 6.86 -8.19 -4.95
C ASP A 722 7.63 -7.13 -5.75
N GLY A 723 7.24 -6.89 -6.99
CA GLY A 723 7.84 -5.91 -7.90
C GLY A 723 6.89 -4.80 -8.34
N MET A 724 5.57 -5.03 -8.22
CA MET A 724 4.56 -4.07 -8.69
C MET A 724 4.22 -3.05 -7.61
N ASP A 725 4.21 -1.77 -8.00
CA ASP A 725 3.71 -0.70 -7.14
C ASP A 725 2.17 -0.69 -7.12
N THR A 726 1.62 -0.62 -5.91
CA THR A 726 0.17 -0.56 -5.67
C THR A 726 -0.19 0.75 -4.96
N SER A 727 -0.85 0.71 -3.80
CA SER A 727 -0.97 1.86 -2.90
C SER A 727 0.35 2.21 -2.20
N GLN A 728 1.28 1.27 -2.17
CA GLN A 728 2.63 1.40 -1.62
C GLN A 728 3.66 1.03 -2.69
N PRO A 729 4.91 1.55 -2.59
CA PRO A 729 6.01 1.09 -3.42
C PRO A 729 6.29 -0.39 -3.17
N SER A 730 6.68 -1.12 -4.21
CA SER A 730 7.03 -2.53 -4.08
C SER A 730 8.30 -2.74 -3.26
N THR A 731 8.37 -3.86 -2.56
CA THR A 731 9.55 -4.25 -1.77
C THR A 731 10.83 -4.25 -2.61
N ASN A 732 10.77 -4.73 -3.85
CA ASN A 732 11.93 -4.78 -4.73
C ASN A 732 12.32 -3.41 -5.28
N ALA A 733 11.37 -2.51 -5.54
CA ALA A 733 11.67 -1.14 -5.93
C ALA A 733 12.43 -0.37 -4.83
N VAL A 734 11.96 -0.48 -3.59
CA VAL A 734 12.62 0.14 -2.43
C VAL A 734 13.99 -0.49 -2.18
N SER A 735 14.11 -1.83 -2.27
CA SER A 735 15.38 -2.53 -2.08
C SER A 735 16.41 -2.17 -3.14
N ALA A 736 16.04 -2.08 -4.42
CA ALA A 736 16.94 -1.65 -5.49
C ALA A 736 17.45 -0.21 -5.26
N SER A 737 16.56 0.70 -4.86
CA SER A 737 16.92 2.07 -4.50
C SER A 737 17.88 2.11 -3.32
N ASN A 738 17.62 1.35 -2.25
CA ASN A 738 18.49 1.27 -1.08
C ASN A 738 19.89 0.74 -1.42
N LEU A 739 19.97 -0.30 -2.26
CA LEU A 739 21.24 -0.87 -2.71
C LEU A 739 22.06 0.16 -3.49
N PHE A 740 21.46 0.91 -4.43
CA PHE A 740 22.16 1.99 -5.14
C PHE A 740 22.60 3.12 -4.21
N ARG A 741 21.75 3.54 -3.26
CA ARG A 741 22.08 4.57 -2.26
C ARG A 741 23.27 4.14 -1.40
N LEU A 742 23.24 2.93 -0.84
CA LEU A 742 24.33 2.38 -0.02
C LEU A 742 25.61 2.24 -0.82
N ALA A 743 25.55 1.72 -2.06
CA ALA A 743 26.72 1.64 -2.94
C ALA A 743 27.38 3.00 -3.13
N LEU A 744 26.58 4.03 -3.38
CA LEU A 744 27.06 5.40 -3.57
C LEU A 744 27.68 5.98 -2.28
N ILE A 745 26.94 5.96 -1.17
CA ILE A 745 27.37 6.55 0.12
C ILE A 745 28.69 5.89 0.56
N LEU A 746 28.75 4.58 0.60
CA LEU A 746 29.92 3.85 1.09
C LEU A 746 31.14 3.99 0.17
N ASN A 747 30.97 4.02 -1.17
CA ASN A 747 32.05 4.24 -2.12
C ASN A 747 32.71 5.62 -1.94
N ASN A 748 31.90 6.63 -1.60
CA ASN A 748 32.40 7.98 -1.40
C ASN A 748 33.10 8.15 -0.04
N LEU A 749 32.59 7.54 1.03
CA LEU A 749 33.25 7.52 2.34
C LEU A 749 34.63 6.84 2.25
N GLU A 750 34.76 5.72 1.52
CA GLU A 750 36.04 5.04 1.29
C GLU A 750 37.03 5.90 0.49
N SER A 751 36.54 6.68 -0.47
CA SER A 751 37.38 7.57 -1.28
C SER A 751 37.93 8.75 -0.47
N SER A 752 37.19 9.23 0.53
CA SER A 752 37.56 10.35 1.38
C SER A 752 38.59 9.99 2.48
N THR A 753 38.64 8.69 2.89
CA THR A 753 39.46 8.23 4.02
C THR A 753 40.84 7.65 3.62
N ASN A 754 41.34 7.87 2.40
CA ASN A 754 42.64 7.38 1.89
C ASN A 754 42.84 5.83 1.95
N GLY A 755 41.76 5.06 1.67
CA GLY A 755 41.93 3.75 1.08
C GLY A 755 42.09 2.57 2.00
N THR A 756 41.51 2.57 3.21
CA THR A 756 41.24 1.32 3.91
C THR A 756 39.84 0.84 3.45
N LYS A 757 39.81 0.06 2.36
CA LYS A 757 38.57 -0.63 1.94
C LYS A 757 38.12 -1.51 3.11
N THR A 758 37.01 -1.16 3.73
CA THR A 758 36.28 -2.09 4.59
C THR A 758 35.81 -3.21 3.67
N ALA A 759 36.22 -4.44 3.90
CA ALA A 759 35.82 -5.58 3.07
C ALA A 759 34.29 -5.68 3.17
N ARG A 760 33.57 -5.29 2.10
CA ARG A 760 32.11 -5.48 2.03
C ARG A 760 31.78 -6.93 1.74
N GLN A 761 30.74 -7.43 2.33
CA GLN A 761 30.26 -8.79 2.08
C GLN A 761 29.62 -8.90 0.70
N TYR A 762 28.95 -7.83 0.21
CA TYR A 762 28.18 -7.81 -1.03
C TYR A 762 28.54 -6.60 -1.91
N ASP A 763 28.46 -6.79 -3.21
CA ASP A 763 28.46 -5.70 -4.20
C ASP A 763 27.03 -5.19 -4.42
N TYR A 764 26.67 -4.13 -3.72
CA TYR A 764 25.31 -3.57 -3.74
C TYR A 764 24.89 -3.06 -5.12
N ASP A 765 25.80 -2.50 -5.92
CA ASP A 765 25.47 -2.04 -7.29
C ASP A 765 25.07 -3.21 -8.19
N THR A 766 25.85 -4.29 -8.14
CA THR A 766 25.53 -5.52 -8.89
C THR A 766 24.18 -6.10 -8.46
N LEU A 767 23.93 -6.22 -7.15
CA LEU A 767 22.66 -6.76 -6.64
C LEU A 767 21.46 -5.86 -6.98
N ALA A 768 21.63 -4.54 -7.04
CA ALA A 768 20.58 -3.62 -7.48
C ALA A 768 20.21 -3.87 -8.94
N ARG A 769 21.20 -4.06 -9.83
CA ARG A 769 20.99 -4.37 -11.25
C ARG A 769 20.33 -5.73 -11.45
N GLU A 770 20.78 -6.75 -10.73
CA GLU A 770 20.14 -8.08 -10.73
C GLU A 770 18.70 -8.02 -10.21
N THR A 771 18.42 -7.14 -9.24
CA THR A 771 17.05 -6.91 -8.75
C THR A 771 16.16 -6.32 -9.83
N ILE A 772 16.65 -5.34 -10.61
CA ILE A 772 15.91 -4.80 -11.76
C ILE A 772 15.69 -5.89 -12.80
N LYS A 773 16.75 -6.65 -13.11
CA LYS A 773 16.71 -7.72 -14.11
C LYS A 773 15.69 -8.80 -13.80
N ALA A 774 15.43 -9.06 -12.51
CA ALA A 774 14.43 -10.04 -12.07
C ALA A 774 12.99 -9.70 -12.52
N PHE A 775 12.72 -8.46 -12.90
CA PHE A 775 11.39 -7.97 -13.34
C PHE A 775 11.42 -7.39 -14.75
N GLU A 776 12.43 -7.72 -15.53
CA GLU A 776 12.68 -7.11 -16.82
C GLU A 776 11.56 -7.40 -17.83
N VAL A 777 11.07 -8.65 -17.87
CA VAL A 777 9.99 -9.08 -18.77
C VAL A 777 8.70 -8.33 -18.47
N GLU A 778 8.35 -8.19 -17.19
CA GLU A 778 7.14 -7.52 -16.74
C GLU A 778 7.22 -6.01 -16.97
N MET A 779 8.38 -5.40 -16.72
CA MET A 779 8.60 -3.97 -16.98
C MET A 779 8.52 -3.66 -18.48
N LEU A 780 8.98 -4.56 -19.36
CA LEU A 780 8.83 -4.41 -20.80
C LEU A 780 7.36 -4.52 -21.25
N GLN A 781 6.56 -5.33 -20.55
CA GLN A 781 5.17 -5.57 -20.92
C GLN A 781 4.20 -4.58 -20.24
N TYR A 782 4.45 -4.21 -18.96
CA TYR A 782 3.55 -3.39 -18.14
C TYR A 782 4.32 -2.34 -17.32
N PRO A 783 5.10 -1.46 -17.95
CA PRO A 783 6.02 -0.55 -17.24
C PRO A 783 5.30 0.35 -16.21
N PHE A 784 4.04 0.70 -16.43
CA PHE A 784 3.25 1.57 -15.55
C PHE A 784 2.91 0.96 -14.17
N LEU A 785 3.17 -0.32 -13.98
CA LEU A 785 3.02 -1.01 -12.68
C LEU A 785 4.33 -1.05 -11.87
N PHE A 786 5.46 -0.66 -12.47
CA PHE A 786 6.79 -0.76 -11.90
C PHE A 786 7.49 0.59 -11.77
N THR A 787 6.73 1.63 -11.47
CA THR A 787 7.21 3.03 -11.50
C THR A 787 8.43 3.27 -10.60
N GLY A 788 8.51 2.61 -9.44
CA GLY A 788 9.66 2.68 -8.54
C GLY A 788 10.91 1.99 -9.09
N LEU A 789 10.76 0.82 -9.72
CA LEU A 789 11.87 0.14 -10.40
C LEU A 789 12.36 0.91 -11.62
N LEU A 790 11.47 1.52 -12.40
CA LEU A 790 11.86 2.35 -13.55
C LEU A 790 12.75 3.54 -13.16
N ILE A 791 12.54 4.15 -12.00
CA ILE A 791 13.45 5.17 -11.48
C ILE A 791 14.84 4.57 -11.18
N SER A 792 14.88 3.33 -10.72
CA SER A 792 16.15 2.61 -10.52
C SER A 792 16.83 2.24 -11.86
N VAL A 793 16.06 1.99 -12.94
CA VAL A 793 16.60 1.82 -14.31
C VAL A 793 17.34 3.08 -14.77
N VAL A 794 16.80 4.27 -14.48
CA VAL A 794 17.50 5.54 -14.79
C VAL A 794 18.87 5.55 -14.13
N SER A 795 18.97 5.17 -12.86
CA SER A 795 20.25 5.10 -12.14
C SER A 795 21.21 4.09 -12.77
N ALA A 796 20.70 2.91 -13.16
CA ALA A 796 21.50 1.87 -13.78
C ALA A 796 22.02 2.28 -15.17
N ARG A 797 21.18 2.88 -16.01
CA ARG A 797 21.49 3.21 -17.42
C ARG A 797 22.43 4.39 -17.56
N LEU A 798 22.24 5.43 -16.77
CA LEU A 798 23.09 6.62 -16.84
C LEU A 798 24.43 6.45 -16.12
N GLY A 799 24.71 5.24 -15.59
CA GLY A 799 25.95 4.96 -14.86
C GLY A 799 26.09 5.81 -13.60
N GLY A 800 24.99 6.38 -13.17
CA GLY A 800 24.86 7.14 -11.97
C GLY A 800 24.27 6.27 -10.88
N GLN A 801 24.27 6.84 -9.71
CA GLN A 801 23.69 6.21 -8.54
C GLN A 801 22.63 7.16 -8.05
N ALA A 802 21.42 6.68 -7.84
CA ALA A 802 20.34 7.49 -7.31
C ALA A 802 20.57 7.69 -5.82
N THR A 803 20.89 8.90 -5.41
CA THR A 803 20.62 9.32 -4.05
C THR A 803 19.45 10.26 -4.05
N PHE A 804 18.69 10.17 -2.99
CA PHE A 804 17.63 11.11 -2.71
C PHE A 804 18.13 12.00 -1.58
N ALA A 805 18.96 12.99 -1.93
CA ALA A 805 19.41 13.98 -0.97
C ALA A 805 18.28 14.98 -0.74
N ASP A 806 17.69 14.91 0.44
CA ASP A 806 16.61 15.79 0.85
C ASP A 806 17.14 17.02 1.57
N VAL A 807 17.95 17.81 0.89
CA VAL A 807 18.68 18.87 1.54
C VAL A 807 18.24 20.21 1.05
N GLY A 808 17.67 20.95 1.92
CA GLY A 808 17.60 22.39 1.79
C GLY A 808 19.00 22.96 1.60
N GLN A 809 19.21 23.77 0.58
CA GLN A 809 20.49 24.45 0.40
C GLN A 809 20.87 25.20 1.68
N GLY A 810 22.02 24.82 2.17
CA GLY A 810 22.59 25.43 3.35
C GLY A 810 22.59 26.94 3.28
N LEU A 811 21.80 27.50 4.11
CA LEU A 811 22.02 28.80 4.66
C LEU A 811 23.13 28.63 5.70
N GLY A 812 24.36 28.34 5.27
CA GLY A 812 25.56 28.43 6.10
C GLY A 812 25.64 27.51 7.33
N VAL A 813 24.76 26.56 7.48
CA VAL A 813 24.79 25.59 8.59
C VAL A 813 25.56 24.38 8.11
N GLU A 814 26.63 24.01 8.79
CA GLU A 814 27.36 22.76 8.62
C GLU A 814 26.46 21.60 9.14
N ASP A 815 25.48 21.22 8.34
CA ASP A 815 24.61 20.10 8.59
C ASP A 815 25.16 18.89 7.85
N ALA A 816 24.93 17.71 8.37
CA ALA A 816 25.36 16.45 7.79
C ALA A 816 24.83 16.25 6.36
N SER A 817 23.66 16.74 6.07
CA SER A 817 23.10 16.81 4.73
C SER A 817 23.97 17.64 3.76
N ASN A 818 24.69 18.66 4.25
CA ASN A 818 25.68 19.39 3.47
C ASN A 818 26.97 18.60 3.23
N ILE A 819 27.32 17.67 4.12
CA ILE A 819 28.45 16.77 3.95
C ILE A 819 28.19 15.83 2.80
N ILE A 820 27.04 15.17 2.81
CA ILE A 820 26.60 14.27 1.72
C ILE A 820 26.52 15.04 0.40
N ALA A 821 25.89 16.20 0.38
CA ALA A 821 25.79 17.04 -0.80
C ALA A 821 27.14 17.50 -1.32
N ARG A 822 28.14 17.74 -0.46
CA ARG A 822 29.51 18.09 -0.87
C ARG A 822 30.26 16.89 -1.43
N GLU A 823 30.17 15.75 -0.79
CA GLU A 823 30.86 14.53 -1.22
C GLU A 823 30.32 14.00 -2.54
N PHE A 824 29.00 14.13 -2.77
CA PHE A 824 28.36 13.70 -4.01
C PHE A 824 28.28 14.79 -5.07
N ALA A 825 28.83 15.96 -4.81
CA ALA A 825 28.66 17.16 -5.63
C ALA A 825 27.20 17.47 -6.00
N CYS A 826 26.26 16.92 -5.25
CA CYS A 826 24.85 17.24 -5.33
C CYS A 826 24.60 18.46 -4.46
N LYS A 827 24.26 19.59 -5.06
CA LYS A 827 23.73 20.73 -4.33
C LYS A 827 22.21 20.68 -4.42
N PRO A 828 21.50 20.01 -3.48
CA PRO A 828 20.06 19.97 -3.54
C PRO A 828 19.54 21.39 -3.34
N ARG A 829 18.60 21.79 -4.20
CA ARG A 829 17.83 23.01 -4.02
C ARG A 829 16.49 22.64 -3.43
N GLY A 830 16.26 23.07 -2.20
CA GLY A 830 14.92 23.08 -1.65
C GLY A 830 14.36 21.79 -1.12
N GLY A 831 15.17 20.83 -0.65
CA GLY A 831 14.67 19.66 0.08
C GLY A 831 13.89 18.63 -0.74
N LEU A 832 13.94 18.71 -2.05
CA LEU A 832 13.44 17.67 -2.96
C LEU A 832 14.30 16.43 -2.88
N ARG A 833 13.69 15.26 -2.95
CA ARG A 833 14.40 14.04 -3.31
C ARG A 833 14.96 14.21 -4.72
N ALA A 834 16.19 14.69 -4.82
CA ALA A 834 16.88 14.83 -6.08
C ALA A 834 17.56 13.51 -6.46
N LEU A 835 17.39 13.09 -7.70
CA LEU A 835 18.14 11.98 -8.26
C LEU A 835 19.56 12.49 -8.58
N CYS A 836 20.55 12.08 -7.80
CA CYS A 836 21.94 12.37 -8.10
C CYS A 836 22.49 11.30 -9.06
N ILE A 837 22.81 11.70 -10.29
CA ILE A 837 23.33 10.80 -11.32
C ILE A 837 24.79 11.15 -11.59
N LYS A 838 25.69 10.18 -11.46
CA LYS A 838 27.10 10.32 -11.77
C LYS A 838 27.32 9.90 -13.23
N ARG A 839 27.70 10.83 -14.12
CA ARG A 839 27.97 10.51 -15.52
C ARG A 839 29.28 9.72 -15.68
N LYS A 840 29.24 8.65 -16.47
CA LYS A 840 30.40 7.79 -16.78
C LYS A 840 31.59 8.54 -17.39
N ASP A 841 31.34 9.57 -18.17
CA ASP A 841 32.35 10.28 -18.95
C ASP A 841 33.25 11.25 -18.12
N ALA A 842 32.87 11.52 -16.88
CA ALA A 842 33.66 12.38 -16.00
C ALA A 842 34.83 11.66 -15.32
N VAL A 843 34.95 10.35 -15.46
CA VAL A 843 35.96 9.53 -14.78
C VAL A 843 37.30 9.52 -15.54
N SER A 844 37.31 9.86 -16.85
CA SER A 844 38.54 9.82 -17.67
C SER A 844 39.40 11.05 -17.59
N GLU A 845 38.94 12.17 -17.02
CA GLU A 845 39.71 13.46 -17.03
C GLU A 845 40.06 14.02 -15.64
N GLY A 846 39.84 13.30 -14.55
CA GLY A 846 40.18 13.74 -13.20
C GLY A 846 39.48 15.03 -12.73
N VAL A 847 38.45 15.45 -13.42
CA VAL A 847 37.62 16.59 -13.06
C VAL A 847 36.42 16.08 -12.30
N ASN A 848 36.30 16.40 -11.03
CA ASN A 848 35.10 16.27 -10.25
C ASN A 848 34.01 17.16 -10.85
N VAL A 849 33.36 16.70 -11.91
CA VAL A 849 32.20 17.37 -12.46
C VAL A 849 31.05 16.99 -11.51
N GLY A 850 30.77 17.89 -10.62
CA GLY A 850 29.58 17.83 -9.80
C GLY A 850 28.39 17.54 -10.69
N VAL A 851 27.45 16.75 -10.17
CA VAL A 851 26.19 16.46 -10.84
C VAL A 851 25.42 17.77 -11.04
N SER A 852 25.80 18.50 -12.05
CA SER A 852 25.14 19.74 -12.45
C SER A 852 23.99 19.46 -13.42
N GLY A 853 23.70 18.19 -13.73
CA GLY A 853 22.72 17.81 -14.72
C GLY A 853 21.27 18.14 -14.33
N ILE A 854 20.90 18.01 -13.08
CA ILE A 854 19.54 18.32 -12.63
C ILE A 854 19.42 19.77 -12.13
N ILE A 855 20.54 20.38 -11.72
CA ILE A 855 20.54 21.72 -11.13
C ILE A 855 21.30 22.74 -12.00
N GLY A 856 22.11 22.30 -12.95
CA GLY A 856 22.97 23.17 -13.79
C GLY A 856 22.24 23.89 -14.93
N GLY A 857 21.02 23.48 -15.27
CA GLY A 857 20.26 24.14 -16.34
C GLY A 857 19.86 25.59 -16.05
N VAL A 858 19.93 26.04 -14.81
CA VAL A 858 19.54 27.40 -14.42
C VAL A 858 20.76 28.34 -14.27
N GLU A 859 21.97 27.84 -14.03
CA GLU A 859 23.18 28.70 -13.95
C GLU A 859 23.86 28.96 -15.30
N GLN A 860 23.71 28.06 -16.29
CA GLN A 860 24.27 28.30 -17.63
C GLN A 860 23.49 29.33 -18.46
N LEU A 861 22.22 29.60 -18.09
CA LEU A 861 21.42 30.66 -18.77
C LEU A 861 21.73 32.08 -18.30
N LYS A 862 22.63 32.27 -17.31
CA LYS A 862 23.04 33.59 -16.82
C LYS A 862 24.45 34.04 -17.25
N THR A 863 25.24 33.25 -17.99
CA THR A 863 26.59 33.61 -18.42
C THR A 863 26.77 33.70 -19.93
N GLY A 864 25.67 33.79 -20.67
CA GLY A 864 25.66 33.97 -22.13
C GLY A 864 25.35 35.41 -22.56
N GLU A 865 26.00 36.39 -21.98
CA GLU A 865 26.17 37.68 -22.62
C GLU A 865 27.67 37.89 -22.90
N HIS A 866 28.09 37.47 -24.08
CA HIS A 866 28.94 38.21 -25.01
C HIS A 866 29.07 37.43 -26.31
#